data_37a5b4156f60d853401732f89fe5e5ec
#
_entry.id   37a5b4156f60d853401732f89fe5e5ec
#
_cell.length_a   1.000
_cell.length_b   1.000
_cell.length_c   1.000
_cell.angle_alpha   90.00
_cell.angle_beta   90.00
_cell.angle_gamma   90.00
#
_symmetry.space_group_name_H-M   'P 1'
#
loop_
_entity.id
_entity.type
_entity.pdbx_description
1 polymer ?
#
loop_
_entity_poly.entity_id
_entity_poly.type
_entity_poly.pdbx_seq_one_letter_code
_entity_poly.pdbx_strand_id
1 'polypeptide(L)'
;MSSNTQNSNAQNTATDNTATDNTAGRVLPVTDLSLVVLIGATGSGKSTFAARHFKPTEIISSDFCRGLVADDENDQSASGDAFDVLHYIAGKRLAAGRLTVVDATNVQAESRRQLVKLAREYDVLPIAIVLDLPEDVCAARNATRPDRATMPRHVIRRHRSELRRSLRGLEREGFRKVHILRSEEEVSAARVTLERRYNDLTHLTGPFDIIGDVHGCHSELETLLGRLGYADGVHPDGRTAVFVGDLVDRGPDSPGVLRRVMGMVAAGNALCVPGNHENKLGRWLKGRKVQTTHGLAETVEQLEKEDDTFRQEVLTFIDGLVSHYVLDGGKLVVCHAGLPEKYHGRTSGRVRSHALYGDTTGETDEFGLPVRYPWAEDYRGRAAVVYGHTPVPNTSWINNTICLDTGAVFGGKMTALRWPERELVDVPAERVWYEPARPLATEAPGGREGRPLDLADVHGRRIVETRHMARLSVREENAAAALEVMSRFAIDPRLLAYLPPTMAPTATSGEEGYLEHPAEAFAQYREDGVAQVVCEEKHMGSRAVALVCRDAAAAAERFGVGNQSGEGPTGALHTRTGRPFFDDPAVTEEVLDRLRTAVTAAGLWAELDTDWLLLDAELMPWSLKATGLLRTQYAAVGAAAGAAFP
;
A
#
# COMPACT_ATOMS: atom_id res chain seq x y z
N MET A 1 -8.23 41.90 -22.96
CA MET A 1 -7.37 42.51 -21.90
C MET A 1 -6.70 41.39 -21.17
N SER A 2 -5.41 41.27 -21.40
CA SER A 2 -4.54 40.16 -20.98
C SER A 2 -4.18 40.27 -19.52
N SER A 3 -4.18 39.16 -18.80
CA SER A 3 -3.36 39.01 -17.60
C SER A 3 -2.61 37.66 -17.67
N ASN A 4 -1.37 37.77 -18.14
CA ASN A 4 -0.35 36.76 -18.07
C ASN A 4 -0.02 36.45 -16.61
N THR A 5 -0.19 35.22 -16.18
CA THR A 5 0.45 34.69 -14.97
C THR A 5 1.52 33.68 -15.41
N GLN A 6 2.76 34.15 -15.43
CA GLN A 6 3.94 33.33 -15.68
C GLN A 6 4.15 32.39 -14.50
N ASN A 7 4.09 31.09 -14.75
CA ASN A 7 4.61 30.05 -13.86
C ASN A 7 6.11 29.86 -14.19
N SER A 8 6.98 30.39 -13.33
CA SER A 8 8.40 30.16 -13.41
C SER A 8 8.78 28.84 -12.73
N ASN A 9 9.13 27.84 -13.53
CA ASN A 9 9.84 26.65 -13.06
C ASN A 9 11.27 27.05 -12.65
N ALA A 10 11.57 26.91 -11.35
CA ALA A 10 12.89 27.18 -10.81
C ALA A 10 13.87 26.05 -11.16
N GLN A 11 14.84 26.37 -11.99
CA GLN A 11 16.03 25.58 -12.26
C GLN A 11 16.89 25.43 -11.00
N ASN A 12 17.23 24.19 -10.66
CA ASN A 12 18.22 23.88 -9.63
C ASN A 12 19.65 24.02 -10.22
N THR A 13 20.18 25.21 -10.25
CA THR A 13 21.61 25.45 -10.48
C THR A 13 22.31 25.64 -9.14
N ALA A 14 23.41 24.93 -8.97
CA ALA A 14 24.34 25.12 -7.87
C ALA A 14 24.83 26.60 -7.88
N THR A 15 24.50 27.33 -6.82
CA THR A 15 24.94 28.73 -6.70
C THR A 15 26.16 28.85 -5.82
N ASP A 16 27.15 29.42 -6.44
CA ASP A 16 28.36 30.00 -5.89
C ASP A 16 28.03 31.02 -4.78
N ASN A 17 28.78 30.93 -3.69
CA ASN A 17 28.66 31.80 -2.54
C ASN A 17 29.37 33.14 -2.81
N THR A 18 28.68 34.11 -3.36
CA THR A 18 29.12 35.51 -3.30
C THR A 18 28.23 36.28 -2.31
N ALA A 19 28.87 36.89 -1.32
CA ALA A 19 28.22 37.72 -0.33
C ALA A 19 27.59 38.95 -0.97
N THR A 20 26.25 39.00 -0.99
CA THR A 20 25.49 40.22 -1.27
C THR A 20 24.69 40.60 -0.03
N ASP A 21 24.83 41.85 0.35
CA ASP A 21 24.13 42.58 1.40
C ASP A 21 22.60 42.39 1.23
N ASN A 22 21.93 41.74 2.20
CA ASN A 22 20.55 41.38 2.03
C ASN A 22 19.73 41.65 3.29
N THR A 23 19.11 42.82 3.35
CA THR A 23 18.08 43.21 4.31
C THR A 23 16.72 42.55 4.06
N ALA A 24 16.57 41.64 3.07
CA ALA A 24 15.42 40.81 2.87
C ALA A 24 15.49 39.58 3.78
N GLY A 25 14.47 39.33 4.59
CA GLY A 25 14.41 38.22 5.55
C GLY A 25 14.71 36.87 4.90
N ARG A 26 15.64 36.10 5.49
CA ARG A 26 16.06 34.78 4.98
C ARG A 26 14.92 33.78 5.05
N VAL A 27 14.46 33.30 3.91
CA VAL A 27 13.43 32.25 3.81
C VAL A 27 14.08 30.88 4.06
N LEU A 28 13.47 30.09 4.97
CA LEU A 28 13.86 28.73 5.31
C LEU A 28 12.79 27.76 4.80
N PRO A 29 12.95 27.16 3.61
CA PRO A 29 11.99 26.22 3.08
C PRO A 29 12.00 24.89 3.83
N VAL A 30 10.85 24.50 4.38
CA VAL A 30 10.61 23.25 5.11
C VAL A 30 9.47 22.52 4.41
N THR A 31 9.67 21.26 4.05
CA THR A 31 8.59 20.44 3.47
C THR A 31 7.52 20.12 4.50
N ASP A 32 6.28 20.09 4.08
CA ASP A 32 5.08 19.86 4.89
C ASP A 32 5.07 18.51 5.65
N LEU A 33 5.88 17.54 5.18
CA LEU A 33 6.20 16.30 5.88
C LEU A 33 7.70 16.20 6.08
N SER A 34 8.18 16.64 7.23
CA SER A 34 9.59 16.62 7.61
C SER A 34 9.76 16.35 9.10
N LEU A 35 10.93 15.83 9.46
CA LEU A 35 11.45 15.91 10.83
C LEU A 35 12.42 17.10 10.90
N VAL A 36 11.97 18.20 11.47
CA VAL A 36 12.80 19.38 11.70
C VAL A 36 13.54 19.21 13.01
N VAL A 37 14.87 19.26 12.97
CA VAL A 37 15.74 19.16 14.14
C VAL A 37 16.34 20.52 14.42
N LEU A 38 15.95 21.15 15.52
CA LEU A 38 16.59 22.36 15.99
C LEU A 38 17.92 22.00 16.66
N ILE A 39 18.97 22.71 16.29
CA ILE A 39 20.33 22.47 16.79
C ILE A 39 20.91 23.79 17.32
N GLY A 40 21.47 23.78 18.53
CA GLY A 40 22.12 24.97 19.08
C GLY A 40 22.39 24.86 20.57
N ALA A 41 23.32 25.68 21.06
CA ALA A 41 23.64 25.72 22.48
C ALA A 41 22.40 26.13 23.33
N THR A 42 22.44 25.83 24.63
CA THR A 42 21.47 26.41 25.56
C THR A 42 21.52 27.93 25.50
N GLY A 43 20.37 28.60 25.56
CA GLY A 43 20.28 30.07 25.41
C GLY A 43 20.34 30.57 23.95
N SER A 44 20.50 29.71 22.93
CA SER A 44 20.49 30.15 21.52
C SER A 44 19.11 30.58 21.00
N GLY A 45 18.02 30.33 21.76
CA GLY A 45 16.67 30.77 21.38
C GLY A 45 15.87 29.75 20.56
N LYS A 46 16.25 28.46 20.56
CA LYS A 46 15.56 27.39 19.83
C LYS A 46 14.06 27.33 20.12
N SER A 47 13.67 27.29 21.38
CA SER A 47 12.27 27.17 21.80
C SER A 47 11.45 28.40 21.37
N THR A 48 12.04 29.60 21.46
CA THR A 48 11.42 30.84 20.97
C THR A 48 11.27 30.81 19.44
N PHE A 49 12.28 30.32 18.72
CA PHE A 49 12.24 30.15 17.28
C PHE A 49 11.16 29.12 16.89
N ALA A 50 11.10 27.98 17.59
CA ALA A 50 10.10 26.96 17.34
C ALA A 50 8.68 27.51 17.53
N ALA A 51 8.40 28.15 18.67
CA ALA A 51 7.10 28.71 19.00
C ALA A 51 6.64 29.81 18.02
N ARG A 52 7.59 30.54 17.42
CA ARG A 52 7.32 31.59 16.43
C ARG A 52 6.91 31.03 15.06
N HIS A 53 7.45 29.88 14.68
CA HIS A 53 7.37 29.38 13.30
C HIS A 53 6.54 28.10 13.13
N PHE A 54 6.27 27.37 14.20
CA PHE A 54 5.57 26.10 14.17
C PHE A 54 4.42 26.08 15.18
N LYS A 55 3.44 25.21 14.94
CA LYS A 55 2.31 25.05 15.87
C LYS A 55 2.79 24.36 17.16
N PRO A 56 2.21 24.68 18.31
CA PRO A 56 2.56 24.02 19.58
C PRO A 56 2.50 22.48 19.50
N THR A 57 1.53 21.94 18.74
CA THR A 57 1.37 20.50 18.53
C THR A 57 2.42 19.87 17.61
N GLU A 58 3.18 20.67 16.87
CA GLU A 58 4.27 20.20 15.99
C GLU A 58 5.59 20.10 16.74
N ILE A 59 5.72 20.79 17.87
CA ILE A 59 6.97 20.92 18.64
C ILE A 59 6.99 19.86 19.74
N ILE A 60 8.08 19.09 19.79
CA ILE A 60 8.39 18.14 20.87
C ILE A 60 9.69 18.63 21.53
N SER A 61 9.55 19.13 22.77
CA SER A 61 10.70 19.62 23.55
C SER A 61 11.26 18.53 24.44
N SER A 62 12.59 18.38 24.46
CA SER A 62 13.26 17.47 25.40
C SER A 62 13.08 17.89 26.86
N ASP A 63 13.00 19.20 27.14
CA ASP A 63 12.79 19.70 28.48
C ASP A 63 11.36 19.37 28.94
N PHE A 64 10.36 19.61 28.08
CA PHE A 64 8.96 19.23 28.37
C PHE A 64 8.80 17.71 28.60
N CYS A 65 9.42 16.86 27.75
CA CYS A 65 9.40 15.41 27.97
C CYS A 65 10.05 15.03 29.29
N ARG A 66 11.11 15.74 29.71
CA ARG A 66 11.74 15.50 31.00
C ARG A 66 10.82 15.85 32.17
N GLY A 67 10.12 16.98 32.08
CA GLY A 67 9.06 17.35 33.03
C GLY A 67 7.97 16.29 33.15
N LEU A 68 7.56 15.66 32.02
CA LEU A 68 6.56 14.59 32.02
C LEU A 68 7.01 13.30 32.73
N VAL A 69 8.31 12.99 32.77
CA VAL A 69 8.83 11.74 33.38
C VAL A 69 9.41 11.94 34.78
N ALA A 70 9.77 13.18 35.16
CA ALA A 70 10.45 13.44 36.43
C ALA A 70 9.84 14.60 37.24
N ASP A 71 8.71 15.17 36.79
CA ASP A 71 8.08 16.37 37.37
C ASP A 71 9.03 17.61 37.45
N ASP A 72 10.20 17.54 36.82
CA ASP A 72 11.21 18.62 36.73
C ASP A 72 11.89 18.64 35.35
N GLU A 73 11.68 19.71 34.60
CA GLU A 73 12.30 19.91 33.27
C GLU A 73 13.83 19.99 33.32
N ASN A 74 14.44 20.24 34.50
CA ASN A 74 15.87 20.39 34.70
C ASN A 74 16.55 19.12 35.23
N ASP A 75 15.81 18.09 35.60
CA ASP A 75 16.39 16.82 36.07
C ASP A 75 17.13 16.09 34.95
N GLN A 76 18.46 16.26 34.93
CA GLN A 76 19.31 15.63 33.91
C GLN A 76 19.40 14.11 34.06
N SER A 77 19.07 13.55 35.22
CA SER A 77 19.09 12.10 35.45
C SER A 77 18.02 11.38 34.62
N ALA A 78 16.87 12.04 34.37
CA ALA A 78 15.77 11.55 33.57
C ALA A 78 15.94 11.78 32.05
N SER A 79 17.11 12.22 31.59
CA SER A 79 17.31 12.57 30.16
C SER A 79 17.14 11.38 29.23
N GLY A 80 17.52 10.15 29.65
CA GLY A 80 17.33 8.94 28.86
C GLY A 80 15.87 8.69 28.56
N ASP A 81 15.05 8.61 29.61
CA ASP A 81 13.61 8.34 29.53
C ASP A 81 12.87 9.48 28.78
N ALA A 82 13.30 10.74 28.99
CA ALA A 82 12.75 11.89 28.27
C ALA A 82 12.99 11.79 26.74
N PHE A 83 14.16 11.33 26.31
CA PHE A 83 14.44 11.08 24.89
C PHE A 83 13.66 9.90 24.33
N ASP A 84 13.42 8.83 25.10
CA ASP A 84 12.58 7.72 24.68
C ASP A 84 11.13 8.17 24.44
N VAL A 85 10.57 8.96 25.34
CA VAL A 85 9.24 9.59 25.16
C VAL A 85 9.23 10.51 23.93
N LEU A 86 10.25 11.33 23.75
CA LEU A 86 10.40 12.23 22.61
C LEU A 86 10.41 11.43 21.28
N HIS A 87 11.23 10.39 21.19
CA HIS A 87 11.30 9.54 20.01
C HIS A 87 9.99 8.80 19.75
N TYR A 88 9.32 8.32 20.80
CA TYR A 88 8.02 7.67 20.67
C TYR A 88 6.95 8.59 20.09
N ILE A 89 6.81 9.79 20.65
CA ILE A 89 5.85 10.78 20.15
C ILE A 89 6.20 11.21 18.72
N ALA A 90 7.48 11.49 18.45
CA ALA A 90 7.93 11.85 17.11
C ALA A 90 7.61 10.74 16.11
N GLY A 91 7.89 9.47 16.44
CA GLY A 91 7.56 8.32 15.60
C GLY A 91 6.07 8.22 15.29
N LYS A 92 5.19 8.38 16.29
CA LYS A 92 3.72 8.38 16.08
C LYS A 92 3.26 9.51 15.16
N ARG A 93 3.83 10.71 15.30
CA ARG A 93 3.51 11.84 14.43
C ARG A 93 3.98 11.61 12.99
N LEU A 94 5.22 11.14 12.81
CA LEU A 94 5.77 10.82 11.49
C LEU A 94 4.99 9.69 10.82
N ALA A 95 4.60 8.65 11.56
CA ALA A 95 3.72 7.59 11.06
C ALA A 95 2.40 8.15 10.53
N ALA A 96 1.80 9.09 11.26
CA ALA A 96 0.57 9.78 10.89
C ALA A 96 0.75 10.86 9.80
N GLY A 97 1.93 10.98 9.17
CA GLY A 97 2.19 11.98 8.13
C GLY A 97 2.18 13.42 8.64
N ARG A 98 2.62 13.67 9.88
CA ARG A 98 2.60 15.00 10.51
C ARG A 98 3.99 15.61 10.57
N LEU A 99 4.10 16.90 10.19
CA LEU A 99 5.28 17.71 10.44
C LEU A 99 5.67 17.63 11.93
N THR A 100 6.94 17.38 12.20
CA THR A 100 7.43 17.19 13.57
C THR A 100 8.70 17.98 13.77
N VAL A 101 8.74 18.76 14.85
CA VAL A 101 9.89 19.63 15.22
C VAL A 101 10.45 19.15 16.54
N VAL A 102 11.72 18.80 16.58
CA VAL A 102 12.42 18.40 17.80
C VAL A 102 13.19 19.60 18.34
N ASP A 103 12.75 20.08 19.51
CA ASP A 103 13.39 21.15 20.26
C ASP A 103 14.27 20.58 21.39
N ALA A 104 15.53 20.38 21.08
CA ALA A 104 16.57 19.99 22.01
C ALA A 104 17.91 20.64 21.61
N THR A 105 18.96 20.51 22.43
CA THR A 105 20.26 21.09 22.06
C THR A 105 20.85 20.45 20.81
N ASN A 106 20.74 19.13 20.67
CA ASN A 106 21.14 18.34 19.52
C ASN A 106 22.57 18.62 18.99
N VAL A 107 23.46 19.12 19.87
CA VAL A 107 24.84 19.50 19.48
C VAL A 107 25.74 18.29 19.24
N GLN A 108 25.40 17.15 19.84
CA GLN A 108 26.13 15.90 19.69
C GLN A 108 25.64 15.13 18.45
N ALA A 109 26.60 14.60 17.67
CA ALA A 109 26.29 13.84 16.47
C ALA A 109 25.49 12.55 16.78
N GLU A 110 25.68 11.94 17.95
CA GLU A 110 24.98 10.73 18.33
C GLU A 110 23.48 10.95 18.49
N SER A 111 23.07 12.01 19.20
CA SER A 111 21.64 12.38 19.35
C SER A 111 21.00 12.65 17.99
N ARG A 112 21.70 13.33 17.08
CA ARG A 112 21.20 13.60 15.74
C ARG A 112 21.06 12.35 14.87
N ARG A 113 22.01 11.39 15.00
CA ARG A 113 21.93 10.11 14.28
C ARG A 113 20.65 9.33 14.62
N GLN A 114 20.24 9.33 15.89
CA GLN A 114 19.00 8.66 16.30
C GLN A 114 17.79 9.33 15.64
N LEU A 115 17.72 10.65 15.58
CA LEU A 115 16.64 11.39 14.90
C LEU A 115 16.64 11.18 13.38
N VAL A 116 17.83 11.16 12.76
CA VAL A 116 17.95 10.83 11.32
C VAL A 116 17.52 9.40 11.05
N LYS A 117 17.88 8.45 11.94
CA LYS A 117 17.42 7.05 11.83
C LYS A 117 15.91 6.98 11.92
N LEU A 118 15.31 7.68 12.90
CA LEU A 118 13.85 7.75 13.06
C LEU A 118 13.18 8.33 11.79
N ALA A 119 13.70 9.43 11.24
CA ALA A 119 13.16 10.00 10.00
C ALA A 119 13.21 8.99 8.82
N ARG A 120 14.31 8.24 8.68
CA ARG A 120 14.46 7.20 7.66
C ARG A 120 13.53 6.01 7.86
N GLU A 121 13.25 5.64 9.10
CA GLU A 121 12.31 4.57 9.43
C GLU A 121 10.90 4.87 8.90
N TYR A 122 10.51 6.14 8.96
CA TYR A 122 9.21 6.61 8.48
C TYR A 122 9.25 7.22 7.07
N ASP A 123 10.35 7.09 6.32
CA ASP A 123 10.50 7.64 4.96
C ASP A 123 10.24 9.16 4.87
N VAL A 124 10.70 9.89 5.86
CA VAL A 124 10.54 11.34 5.99
C VAL A 124 11.90 12.02 5.89
N LEU A 125 11.92 13.23 5.32
CA LEU A 125 13.15 14.00 5.16
C LEU A 125 13.54 14.71 6.47
N PRO A 126 14.72 14.47 7.04
CA PRO A 126 15.24 15.25 8.16
C PRO A 126 15.81 16.59 7.65
N ILE A 127 15.41 17.67 8.34
CA ILE A 127 15.88 19.05 8.08
C ILE A 127 16.53 19.58 9.35
N ALA A 128 17.73 20.16 9.25
CA ALA A 128 18.39 20.81 10.36
C ALA A 128 18.20 22.33 10.29
N ILE A 129 17.79 22.94 11.40
CA ILE A 129 17.83 24.39 11.60
C ILE A 129 18.78 24.66 12.76
N VAL A 130 19.92 25.27 12.45
CA VAL A 130 21.03 25.47 13.36
C VAL A 130 21.08 26.92 13.81
N LEU A 131 21.07 27.16 15.12
CA LEU A 131 21.27 28.47 15.73
C LEU A 131 22.68 28.50 16.34
N ASP A 132 23.69 28.93 15.55
CA ASP A 132 25.11 29.08 15.98
C ASP A 132 25.37 30.49 16.47
N LEU A 133 24.71 30.91 17.54
CA LEU A 133 24.87 32.24 18.10
C LEU A 133 26.15 32.40 18.94
N PRO A 134 26.68 33.65 19.12
CA PRO A 134 27.79 33.94 20.01
C PRO A 134 27.58 33.49 21.46
N GLU A 135 28.68 33.17 22.18
CA GLU A 135 28.64 32.64 23.55
C GLU A 135 28.04 33.66 24.54
N ASP A 136 28.39 34.92 24.38
CA ASP A 136 27.90 36.04 25.19
C ASP A 136 26.39 36.26 25.05
N VAL A 137 25.85 36.16 23.83
CA VAL A 137 24.43 36.21 23.56
C VAL A 137 23.69 35.07 24.27
N CYS A 138 24.18 33.84 24.12
CA CYS A 138 23.60 32.68 24.77
C CYS A 138 23.67 32.79 26.30
N ALA A 139 24.78 33.28 26.85
CA ALA A 139 24.95 33.46 28.28
C ALA A 139 24.04 34.56 28.84
N ALA A 140 23.93 35.71 28.16
CA ALA A 140 23.02 36.79 28.54
C ALA A 140 21.57 36.34 28.59
N ARG A 141 21.11 35.56 27.58
CA ARG A 141 19.75 35.01 27.54
C ARG A 141 19.49 33.98 28.64
N ASN A 142 20.48 33.14 28.97
CA ASN A 142 20.32 32.19 30.09
C ASN A 142 20.25 32.90 31.44
N ALA A 143 21.01 33.99 31.64
CA ALA A 143 21.02 34.78 32.88
C ALA A 143 19.65 35.43 33.19
N THR A 144 18.81 35.68 32.18
CA THR A 144 17.46 36.24 32.34
C THR A 144 16.40 35.16 32.60
N ARG A 145 16.75 33.90 32.53
CA ARG A 145 15.83 32.77 32.75
C ARG A 145 15.93 32.29 34.20
N PRO A 146 14.81 32.30 35.00
CA PRO A 146 14.84 31.88 36.40
C PRO A 146 15.37 30.45 36.62
N ASP A 147 15.01 29.55 35.70
CA ASP A 147 15.35 28.12 35.72
C ASP A 147 16.79 27.82 35.29
N ARG A 148 17.49 28.79 34.68
CA ARG A 148 18.85 28.60 34.09
C ARG A 148 19.84 29.72 34.42
N ALA A 149 19.49 30.62 35.31
CA ALA A 149 20.31 31.75 35.69
C ALA A 149 21.71 31.33 36.23
N THR A 150 21.79 30.17 36.85
CA THR A 150 23.05 29.62 37.42
C THR A 150 23.85 28.73 36.47
N MET A 151 23.42 28.62 35.21
CA MET A 151 24.12 27.73 34.25
C MET A 151 25.54 28.22 33.97
N PRO A 152 26.59 27.37 34.20
CA PRO A 152 27.96 27.78 34.00
C PRO A 152 28.30 28.05 32.54
N ARG A 153 29.03 29.13 32.25
CA ARG A 153 29.46 29.50 30.88
C ARG A 153 30.24 28.39 30.16
N HIS A 154 30.99 27.56 30.87
CA HIS A 154 31.76 26.49 30.25
C HIS A 154 30.84 25.44 29.56
N VAL A 155 29.59 25.25 30.01
CA VAL A 155 28.60 24.36 29.37
C VAL A 155 28.23 24.95 28.00
N ILE A 156 27.94 26.24 27.91
CA ILE A 156 27.62 26.91 26.65
C ILE A 156 28.79 26.81 25.68
N ARG A 157 30.02 27.05 26.18
CA ARG A 157 31.24 26.95 25.37
C ARG A 157 31.47 25.52 24.85
N ARG A 158 31.23 24.50 25.67
CA ARG A 158 31.30 23.10 25.25
C ARG A 158 30.27 22.81 24.15
N HIS A 159 29.01 23.17 24.32
CA HIS A 159 27.98 22.98 23.32
C HIS A 159 28.33 23.64 21.98
N ARG A 160 28.83 24.85 22.00
CA ARG A 160 29.26 25.54 20.78
C ARG A 160 30.46 24.87 20.12
N SER A 161 31.44 24.41 20.91
CA SER A 161 32.60 23.67 20.38
C SER A 161 32.19 22.37 19.71
N GLU A 162 31.30 21.60 20.34
CA GLU A 162 30.74 20.35 19.78
C GLU A 162 29.97 20.62 18.48
N LEU A 163 29.10 21.64 18.49
CA LEU A 163 28.35 22.05 17.32
C LEU A 163 29.28 22.41 16.14
N ARG A 164 30.25 23.34 16.36
CA ARG A 164 31.14 23.82 15.30
C ARG A 164 32.01 22.75 14.68
N ARG A 165 32.42 21.75 15.46
CA ARG A 165 33.18 20.59 14.95
C ARG A 165 32.37 19.76 13.97
N SER A 166 31.04 19.69 14.12
CA SER A 166 30.15 18.84 13.33
C SER A 166 29.38 19.57 12.25
N LEU A 167 29.34 20.90 12.22
CA LEU A 167 28.55 21.69 11.26
C LEU A 167 28.76 21.29 9.79
N ARG A 168 30.01 21.06 9.38
CA ARG A 168 30.35 20.66 8.00
C ARG A 168 29.94 19.23 7.66
N GLY A 169 29.57 18.45 8.66
CA GLY A 169 29.18 17.03 8.53
C GLY A 169 27.68 16.75 8.49
N LEU A 170 26.82 17.74 8.75
CA LEU A 170 25.39 17.54 8.93
C LEU A 170 24.72 16.86 7.71
N GLU A 171 25.06 17.26 6.49
CA GLU A 171 24.55 16.61 5.29
C GLU A 171 25.02 15.15 5.18
N ARG A 172 26.27 14.85 5.58
CA ARG A 172 26.81 13.49 5.62
C ARG A 172 26.16 12.64 6.73
N GLU A 173 25.69 13.28 7.81
CA GLU A 173 24.87 12.61 8.84
C GLU A 173 23.51 12.18 8.29
N GLY A 174 23.05 12.81 7.18
CA GLY A 174 21.84 12.46 6.46
C GLY A 174 20.75 13.52 6.46
N PHE A 175 21.03 14.73 6.95
CA PHE A 175 20.11 15.85 6.79
C PHE A 175 19.99 16.26 5.32
N ARG A 176 18.78 16.40 4.83
CA ARG A 176 18.50 16.74 3.42
C ARG A 176 18.65 18.23 3.13
N LYS A 177 18.29 19.07 4.10
CA LYS A 177 18.47 20.53 4.08
C LYS A 177 19.08 20.95 5.41
N VAL A 178 20.03 21.89 5.36
CA VAL A 178 20.69 22.44 6.54
C VAL A 178 20.64 23.97 6.46
N HIS A 179 19.93 24.58 7.41
CA HIS A 179 19.84 26.03 7.55
C HIS A 179 20.66 26.46 8.75
N ILE A 180 21.64 27.35 8.56
CA ILE A 180 22.50 27.84 9.64
C ILE A 180 22.27 29.34 9.81
N LEU A 181 21.88 29.74 11.02
CA LEU A 181 21.68 31.13 11.46
C LEU A 181 22.76 31.50 12.48
N ARG A 182 23.53 32.57 12.22
CA ARG A 182 24.74 32.89 12.97
C ARG A 182 24.63 34.15 13.84
N SER A 183 23.61 34.97 13.60
CA SER A 183 23.38 36.18 14.38
C SER A 183 21.95 36.32 14.88
N GLU A 184 21.69 37.23 15.81
CA GLU A 184 20.37 37.54 16.32
C GLU A 184 19.48 38.15 15.22
N GLU A 185 20.08 38.93 14.34
CA GLU A 185 19.42 39.56 13.19
C GLU A 185 18.98 38.48 12.20
N GLU A 186 19.85 37.50 11.87
CA GLU A 186 19.47 36.37 11.01
C GLU A 186 18.33 35.55 11.61
N VAL A 187 18.38 35.28 12.91
CA VAL A 187 17.29 34.54 13.61
C VAL A 187 15.99 35.34 13.62
N SER A 188 16.08 36.66 13.82
CA SER A 188 14.91 37.53 13.85
C SER A 188 14.28 37.72 12.47
N ALA A 189 15.11 37.83 11.43
CA ALA A 189 14.68 38.02 10.04
C ALA A 189 14.24 36.71 9.37
N ALA A 190 14.64 35.55 9.92
CA ALA A 190 14.32 34.25 9.34
C ALA A 190 12.80 34.02 9.30
N ARG A 191 12.32 33.45 8.18
CA ARG A 191 10.94 33.02 7.98
C ARG A 191 10.90 31.59 7.50
N VAL A 192 10.24 30.70 8.22
CA VAL A 192 9.96 29.35 7.77
C VAL A 192 8.78 29.38 6.83
N THR A 193 8.96 28.80 5.63
CA THR A 193 7.87 28.60 4.66
C THR A 193 7.65 27.10 4.49
N LEU A 194 6.39 26.67 4.58
CA LEU A 194 6.02 25.28 4.31
C LEU A 194 5.89 25.11 2.80
N GLU A 195 6.69 24.20 2.25
CA GLU A 195 6.62 23.78 0.85
C GLU A 195 5.90 22.43 0.77
N ARG A 196 5.03 22.27 -0.22
CA ARG A 196 4.49 20.96 -0.55
C ARG A 196 5.60 20.05 -1.05
N ARG A 197 5.47 18.77 -0.79
CA ARG A 197 6.35 17.76 -1.39
C ARG A 197 6.15 17.77 -2.90
N TYR A 198 7.21 17.57 -3.65
CA TYR A 198 7.19 17.62 -5.13
C TYR A 198 6.33 16.52 -5.77
N ASN A 199 5.99 15.47 -5.03
CA ASN A 199 5.07 14.41 -5.44
C ASN A 199 3.63 14.62 -4.92
N ASP A 200 3.38 15.67 -4.13
CA ASP A 200 2.05 16.04 -3.65
C ASP A 200 1.42 17.06 -4.60
N LEU A 201 0.71 16.56 -5.57
CA LEU A 201 -0.07 17.34 -6.54
C LEU A 201 -1.59 17.22 -6.28
N THR A 202 -1.98 17.08 -5.00
CA THR A 202 -3.38 16.94 -4.61
C THR A 202 -4.28 18.09 -5.05
N HIS A 203 -3.71 19.25 -5.36
CA HIS A 203 -4.42 20.41 -5.91
C HIS A 203 -4.84 20.24 -7.38
N LEU A 204 -4.22 19.30 -8.10
CA LEU A 204 -4.63 18.94 -9.45
C LEU A 204 -5.75 17.91 -9.33
N THR A 205 -6.96 18.32 -9.70
CA THR A 205 -8.16 17.48 -9.57
C THR A 205 -8.52 16.74 -10.86
N GLY A 206 -7.74 16.96 -11.94
CA GLY A 206 -7.99 16.37 -13.23
C GLY A 206 -8.98 17.19 -14.09
N PRO A 207 -9.58 16.59 -15.11
CA PRO A 207 -9.56 15.15 -15.43
C PRO A 207 -8.19 14.68 -15.96
N PHE A 208 -7.90 13.37 -15.77
CA PHE A 208 -6.64 12.75 -16.17
C PHE A 208 -6.90 11.59 -17.14
N ASP A 209 -5.92 11.33 -18.04
CA ASP A 209 -5.81 10.11 -18.82
C ASP A 209 -4.49 9.42 -18.44
N ILE A 210 -4.55 8.31 -17.69
CA ILE A 210 -3.38 7.61 -17.19
C ILE A 210 -3.01 6.52 -18.20
N ILE A 211 -1.79 6.58 -18.75
CA ILE A 211 -1.31 5.73 -19.84
C ILE A 211 -0.34 4.72 -19.28
N GLY A 212 -0.54 3.43 -19.61
CA GLY A 212 0.31 2.30 -19.24
C GLY A 212 1.68 2.34 -19.91
N ASP A 213 2.44 1.23 -19.75
CA ASP A 213 3.80 1.07 -20.25
C ASP A 213 3.84 1.20 -21.77
N VAL A 214 4.77 2.00 -22.29
CA VAL A 214 4.85 2.35 -23.73
C VAL A 214 5.94 1.58 -24.47
N HIS A 215 7.11 1.41 -23.84
CA HIS A 215 8.23 0.64 -24.37
C HIS A 215 8.58 0.93 -25.83
N GLY A 216 8.75 2.20 -26.20
CA GLY A 216 9.13 2.57 -27.56
C GLY A 216 8.08 2.31 -28.64
N CYS A 217 6.86 1.92 -28.30
CA CYS A 217 5.73 1.73 -29.23
C CYS A 217 5.09 3.07 -29.58
N HIS A 218 5.82 3.87 -30.38
CA HIS A 218 5.45 5.26 -30.70
C HIS A 218 4.17 5.36 -31.52
N SER A 219 3.97 4.47 -32.51
CA SER A 219 2.78 4.46 -33.38
C SER A 219 1.51 4.17 -32.57
N GLU A 220 1.58 3.17 -31.70
CA GLU A 220 0.48 2.82 -30.80
C GLU A 220 0.17 3.95 -29.81
N LEU A 221 1.21 4.65 -29.30
CA LEU A 221 1.03 5.81 -28.44
C LEU A 221 0.31 6.95 -29.14
N GLU A 222 0.73 7.32 -30.37
CA GLU A 222 0.06 8.35 -31.15
C GLU A 222 -1.41 7.99 -31.46
N THR A 223 -1.65 6.72 -31.77
CA THR A 223 -3.00 6.20 -32.01
C THR A 223 -3.85 6.28 -30.74
N LEU A 224 -3.29 5.91 -29.57
CA LEU A 224 -3.99 6.00 -28.29
C LEU A 224 -4.28 7.45 -27.91
N LEU A 225 -3.30 8.33 -28.03
CA LEU A 225 -3.48 9.77 -27.77
C LEU A 225 -4.59 10.35 -28.67
N GLY A 226 -4.61 9.99 -29.96
CA GLY A 226 -5.68 10.39 -30.87
C GLY A 226 -7.06 9.86 -30.45
N ARG A 227 -7.17 8.60 -30.01
CA ARG A 227 -8.43 8.04 -29.48
C ARG A 227 -8.89 8.71 -28.18
N LEU A 228 -7.96 9.10 -27.34
CA LEU A 228 -8.23 9.87 -26.13
C LEU A 228 -8.67 11.32 -26.42
N GLY A 229 -8.41 11.83 -27.62
CA GLY A 229 -8.79 13.18 -28.05
C GLY A 229 -7.64 14.20 -28.02
N TYR A 230 -6.40 13.77 -27.84
CA TYR A 230 -5.25 14.67 -27.92
C TYR A 230 -4.90 14.98 -29.36
N ALA A 231 -4.67 16.26 -29.63
CA ALA A 231 -4.09 16.76 -30.88
C ALA A 231 -2.78 17.47 -30.55
N ASP A 232 -1.69 17.09 -31.19
CA ASP A 232 -0.33 17.63 -30.91
C ASP A 232 0.03 17.68 -29.42
N GLY A 233 -0.41 16.66 -28.66
CA GLY A 233 -0.15 16.55 -27.23
C GLY A 233 -1.00 17.44 -26.33
N VAL A 234 -2.07 18.06 -26.87
CA VAL A 234 -3.01 18.91 -26.13
C VAL A 234 -4.41 18.33 -26.21
N HIS A 235 -5.10 18.19 -25.07
CA HIS A 235 -6.51 17.81 -25.06
C HIS A 235 -7.41 19.04 -25.05
N PRO A 236 -8.44 19.15 -25.92
CA PRO A 236 -9.28 20.35 -26.04
C PRO A 236 -10.05 20.66 -24.75
N ASP A 237 -10.43 19.64 -23.96
CA ASP A 237 -11.14 19.80 -22.68
C ASP A 237 -10.19 19.96 -21.50
N GLY A 238 -8.88 20.16 -21.73
CA GLY A 238 -7.88 20.38 -20.67
C GLY A 238 -7.56 19.15 -19.84
N ARG A 239 -7.79 17.93 -20.35
CA ARG A 239 -7.35 16.70 -19.69
C ARG A 239 -5.82 16.63 -19.68
N THR A 240 -5.26 16.12 -18.60
CA THR A 240 -3.80 15.95 -18.42
C THR A 240 -3.44 14.48 -18.58
N ALA A 241 -2.51 14.17 -19.48
CA ALA A 241 -1.96 12.81 -19.58
C ALA A 241 -1.05 12.49 -18.40
N VAL A 242 -1.05 11.24 -17.91
CA VAL A 242 -0.15 10.79 -16.84
C VAL A 242 0.46 9.47 -17.25
N PHE A 243 1.77 9.44 -17.50
CA PHE A 243 2.48 8.24 -17.91
C PHE A 243 2.99 7.47 -16.68
N VAL A 244 2.76 6.14 -16.64
CA VAL A 244 3.19 5.29 -15.54
C VAL A 244 4.67 4.86 -15.62
N GLY A 245 5.41 5.33 -16.64
CA GLY A 245 6.81 4.99 -16.88
C GLY A 245 6.99 3.91 -17.93
N ASP A 246 8.20 3.33 -17.98
CA ASP A 246 8.65 2.38 -18.99
C ASP A 246 8.34 2.86 -20.43
N LEU A 247 8.82 4.08 -20.71
CA LEU A 247 8.66 4.72 -22.01
C LEU A 247 9.58 4.11 -23.07
N VAL A 248 10.72 3.56 -22.65
CA VAL A 248 11.82 3.12 -23.49
C VAL A 248 12.03 1.61 -23.42
N ASP A 249 12.96 1.14 -24.24
CA ASP A 249 13.40 -0.25 -24.37
C ASP A 249 12.41 -1.15 -25.12
N ARG A 250 12.94 -2.20 -25.80
CA ARG A 250 12.22 -3.24 -26.52
C ARG A 250 11.55 -2.78 -27.83
N GLY A 251 10.92 -1.64 -27.84
CA GLY A 251 10.14 -1.18 -28.99
C GLY A 251 10.94 -0.46 -30.07
N PRO A 252 10.29 -0.16 -31.20
CA PRO A 252 10.98 0.28 -32.40
C PRO A 252 11.45 1.74 -32.36
N ASP A 253 10.86 2.62 -31.54
CA ASP A 253 11.13 4.06 -31.56
C ASP A 253 11.08 4.70 -30.17
N SER A 254 12.07 4.39 -29.32
CA SER A 254 12.23 5.05 -28.01
C SER A 254 12.48 6.56 -28.12
N PRO A 255 13.29 7.08 -29.10
CA PRO A 255 13.46 8.52 -29.27
C PRO A 255 12.16 9.25 -29.61
N GLY A 256 11.31 8.70 -30.48
CA GLY A 256 10.00 9.26 -30.83
C GLY A 256 9.09 9.36 -29.61
N VAL A 257 8.98 8.31 -28.82
CA VAL A 257 8.22 8.31 -27.56
C VAL A 257 8.78 9.36 -26.60
N LEU A 258 10.10 9.43 -26.39
CA LEU A 258 10.73 10.41 -25.52
C LEU A 258 10.42 11.84 -25.97
N ARG A 259 10.55 12.15 -27.26
CA ARG A 259 10.20 13.51 -27.78
C ARG A 259 8.75 13.86 -27.50
N ARG A 260 7.82 12.93 -27.76
CA ARG A 260 6.39 13.15 -27.52
C ARG A 260 6.13 13.41 -26.04
N VAL A 261 6.56 12.54 -25.16
CA VAL A 261 6.29 12.64 -23.70
C VAL A 261 6.99 13.84 -23.09
N MET A 262 8.27 14.07 -23.40
CA MET A 262 9.04 15.22 -22.94
C MET A 262 8.40 16.53 -23.40
N GLY A 263 7.94 16.61 -24.66
CA GLY A 263 7.24 17.76 -25.19
C GLY A 263 5.93 18.06 -24.45
N MET A 264 5.13 17.04 -24.20
CA MET A 264 3.88 17.18 -23.43
C MET A 264 4.13 17.60 -21.98
N VAL A 265 5.14 17.03 -21.32
CA VAL A 265 5.52 17.40 -19.94
C VAL A 265 6.06 18.82 -19.87
N ALA A 266 6.93 19.22 -20.79
CA ALA A 266 7.46 20.58 -20.86
C ALA A 266 6.38 21.63 -21.12
N ALA A 267 5.35 21.28 -21.89
CA ALA A 267 4.18 22.13 -22.14
C ALA A 267 3.18 22.16 -20.98
N GLY A 268 3.35 21.33 -19.94
CA GLY A 268 2.42 21.22 -18.82
C GLY A 268 1.14 20.41 -19.12
N ASN A 269 1.10 19.69 -20.23
CA ASN A 269 -0.04 18.88 -20.68
C ASN A 269 0.06 17.42 -20.19
N ALA A 270 1.20 17.04 -19.64
CA ALA A 270 1.40 15.69 -19.09
C ALA A 270 2.24 15.68 -17.81
N LEU A 271 2.07 14.60 -17.05
CA LEU A 271 2.93 14.16 -15.95
C LEU A 271 3.54 12.81 -16.33
N CYS A 272 4.71 12.50 -15.77
CA CYS A 272 5.35 11.21 -15.98
C CYS A 272 6.05 10.76 -14.70
N VAL A 273 5.86 9.50 -14.30
CA VAL A 273 6.70 8.85 -13.30
C VAL A 273 7.75 7.98 -13.99
N PRO A 274 8.93 7.76 -13.40
CA PRO A 274 9.92 6.90 -14.01
C PRO A 274 9.55 5.43 -13.86
N GLY A 275 9.80 4.65 -14.88
CA GLY A 275 9.89 3.20 -14.78
C GLY A 275 11.31 2.73 -14.44
N ASN A 276 11.47 1.42 -14.29
CA ASN A 276 12.79 0.84 -14.06
C ASN A 276 13.67 0.93 -15.32
N HIS A 277 13.06 1.00 -16.52
CA HIS A 277 13.77 1.16 -17.79
C HIS A 277 14.39 2.55 -17.92
N GLU A 278 13.67 3.64 -17.58
CA GLU A 278 14.24 5.00 -17.53
C GLU A 278 15.36 5.09 -16.50
N ASN A 279 15.21 4.45 -15.33
CA ASN A 279 16.25 4.48 -14.29
C ASN A 279 17.53 3.78 -14.79
N LYS A 280 17.39 2.72 -15.58
CA LYS A 280 18.51 1.99 -16.18
C LYS A 280 19.17 2.81 -17.31
N LEU A 281 18.37 3.41 -18.18
CA LEU A 281 18.83 4.32 -19.24
C LEU A 281 19.57 5.52 -18.68
N GLY A 282 19.02 6.19 -17.65
CA GLY A 282 19.69 7.33 -17.01
C GLY A 282 21.06 6.99 -16.38
N ARG A 283 21.22 5.75 -15.90
CA ARG A 283 22.53 5.27 -15.43
C ARG A 283 23.52 5.08 -16.59
N TRP A 284 23.06 4.56 -17.72
CA TRP A 284 23.86 4.42 -18.93
C TRP A 284 24.29 5.78 -19.48
N LEU A 285 23.36 6.73 -19.62
CA LEU A 285 23.65 8.10 -20.05
C LEU A 285 24.68 8.81 -19.17
N LYS A 286 24.77 8.45 -17.88
CA LYS A 286 25.80 8.93 -16.93
C LYS A 286 27.14 8.20 -17.08
N GLY A 287 27.31 7.34 -18.08
CA GLY A 287 28.53 6.58 -18.30
C GLY A 287 28.78 5.45 -17.29
N ARG A 288 27.76 5.02 -16.54
CA ARG A 288 27.90 3.90 -15.61
C ARG A 288 27.81 2.58 -16.36
N LYS A 289 28.57 1.58 -15.90
CA LYS A 289 28.41 0.21 -16.40
C LYS A 289 27.02 -0.32 -16.07
N VAL A 290 26.21 -0.62 -17.07
CA VAL A 290 24.90 -1.26 -16.97
C VAL A 290 24.84 -2.44 -17.92
N GLN A 291 24.13 -3.50 -17.53
CA GLN A 291 23.84 -4.61 -18.45
C GLN A 291 22.81 -4.15 -19.47
N THR A 292 23.11 -4.31 -20.76
CA THR A 292 22.20 -3.94 -21.87
C THR A 292 21.15 -5.01 -22.18
N THR A 293 20.61 -5.65 -21.13
CA THR A 293 19.56 -6.68 -21.24
C THR A 293 18.17 -6.06 -21.18
N HIS A 294 17.14 -6.82 -21.52
CA HIS A 294 15.72 -6.45 -21.45
C HIS A 294 15.35 -5.25 -22.34
N GLY A 295 15.93 -5.16 -23.53
CA GLY A 295 15.59 -4.14 -24.50
C GLY A 295 16.41 -2.84 -24.43
N LEU A 296 17.33 -2.70 -23.49
CA LEU A 296 18.17 -1.49 -23.40
C LEU A 296 19.17 -1.39 -24.57
N ALA A 297 19.63 -2.53 -25.14
CA ALA A 297 20.56 -2.52 -26.27
C ALA A 297 19.94 -1.79 -27.48
N GLU A 298 18.68 -2.05 -27.76
CA GLU A 298 17.92 -1.44 -28.85
C GLU A 298 17.76 0.07 -28.65
N THR A 299 17.42 0.50 -27.42
CA THR A 299 17.33 1.93 -27.08
C THR A 299 18.67 2.63 -27.21
N VAL A 300 19.75 1.99 -26.76
CA VAL A 300 21.12 2.53 -26.90
C VAL A 300 21.44 2.76 -28.38
N GLU A 301 21.23 1.74 -29.24
CA GLU A 301 21.47 1.86 -30.69
C GLU A 301 20.65 2.99 -31.34
N GLN A 302 19.40 3.16 -30.88
CA GLN A 302 18.54 4.27 -31.34
C GLN A 302 19.06 5.63 -30.89
N LEU A 303 19.46 5.77 -29.63
CA LEU A 303 19.99 7.01 -29.07
C LEU A 303 21.41 7.37 -29.55
N GLU A 304 22.22 6.41 -29.96
CA GLU A 304 23.52 6.66 -30.59
C GLU A 304 23.41 7.37 -31.95
N LYS A 305 22.26 7.24 -32.63
CA LYS A 305 21.93 7.96 -33.87
C LYS A 305 21.48 9.40 -33.62
N GLU A 306 21.16 9.75 -32.38
CA GLU A 306 20.74 11.07 -31.95
C GLU A 306 21.95 11.93 -31.55
N ASP A 307 21.75 13.26 -31.53
CA ASP A 307 22.81 14.19 -31.12
C ASP A 307 23.02 14.21 -29.57
N ASP A 308 24.13 14.78 -29.15
CA ASP A 308 24.48 14.89 -27.72
C ASP A 308 23.49 15.76 -26.97
N THR A 309 22.89 16.75 -27.62
CA THR A 309 21.93 17.69 -27.00
C THR A 309 20.70 16.90 -26.58
N PHE A 310 20.13 16.12 -27.48
CA PHE A 310 18.95 15.30 -27.18
C PHE A 310 19.24 14.29 -26.08
N ARG A 311 20.40 13.62 -26.12
CA ARG A 311 20.81 12.69 -25.05
C ARG A 311 20.90 13.37 -23.69
N GLN A 312 21.38 14.62 -23.65
CA GLN A 312 21.46 15.42 -22.40
C GLN A 312 20.07 15.88 -21.94
N GLU A 313 19.17 16.23 -22.84
CA GLU A 313 17.78 16.54 -22.54
C GLU A 313 17.05 15.35 -21.94
N VAL A 314 17.21 14.15 -22.53
CA VAL A 314 16.67 12.90 -22.00
C VAL A 314 17.21 12.62 -20.60
N LEU A 315 18.51 12.79 -20.37
CA LEU A 315 19.10 12.60 -19.05
C LEU A 315 18.50 13.57 -18.02
N THR A 316 18.36 14.84 -18.41
CA THR A 316 17.79 15.89 -17.55
C THR A 316 16.33 15.60 -17.22
N PHE A 317 15.55 15.14 -18.20
CA PHE A 317 14.16 14.69 -18.02
C PHE A 317 14.07 13.53 -17.03
N ILE A 318 14.84 12.45 -17.23
CA ILE A 318 14.83 11.27 -16.36
C ILE A 318 15.23 11.64 -14.92
N ASP A 319 16.24 12.49 -14.75
CA ASP A 319 16.68 12.92 -13.42
C ASP A 319 15.65 13.80 -12.70
N GLY A 320 14.77 14.46 -13.45
CA GLY A 320 13.66 15.25 -12.93
C GLY A 320 12.43 14.45 -12.51
N LEU A 321 12.32 13.17 -12.95
CA LEU A 321 11.15 12.35 -12.68
C LEU A 321 11.04 11.94 -11.20
N VAL A 322 9.84 12.09 -10.64
CA VAL A 322 9.52 11.71 -9.26
C VAL A 322 8.89 10.33 -9.19
N SER A 323 9.11 9.62 -8.09
CA SER A 323 8.74 8.20 -7.97
C SER A 323 7.24 7.92 -8.07
N HIS A 324 6.39 8.87 -7.72
CA HIS A 324 4.93 8.76 -7.78
C HIS A 324 4.30 10.13 -7.59
N TYR A 325 3.07 10.26 -8.00
CA TYR A 325 2.22 11.44 -7.76
C TYR A 325 1.01 11.06 -6.92
N VAL A 326 0.63 11.97 -6.01
CA VAL A 326 -0.64 11.95 -5.29
C VAL A 326 -1.49 13.08 -5.85
N LEU A 327 -2.64 12.75 -6.43
CA LEU A 327 -3.51 13.61 -7.24
C LEU A 327 -4.94 13.63 -6.69
N ASP A 328 -5.80 14.47 -7.25
CA ASP A 328 -7.24 14.57 -6.98
C ASP A 328 -7.59 14.56 -5.48
N GLY A 329 -7.08 15.53 -4.74
CA GLY A 329 -7.36 15.62 -3.32
C GLY A 329 -6.89 14.41 -2.49
N GLY A 330 -5.96 13.60 -3.05
CA GLY A 330 -5.47 12.37 -2.43
C GLY A 330 -6.26 11.12 -2.80
N LYS A 331 -7.19 11.20 -3.76
CA LYS A 331 -7.99 10.06 -4.21
C LYS A 331 -7.28 9.19 -5.25
N LEU A 332 -6.25 9.72 -5.90
CA LEU A 332 -5.52 9.05 -6.98
C LEU A 332 -4.02 9.05 -6.68
N VAL A 333 -3.38 7.90 -6.82
CA VAL A 333 -1.93 7.73 -6.79
C VAL A 333 -1.49 7.08 -8.10
N VAL A 334 -0.48 7.66 -8.75
CA VAL A 334 0.12 7.10 -9.96
C VAL A 334 1.59 6.79 -9.68
N CYS A 335 2.01 5.57 -9.96
CA CYS A 335 3.38 5.08 -9.79
C CYS A 335 3.66 3.98 -10.81
N HIS A 336 4.93 3.54 -10.95
CA HIS A 336 5.24 2.54 -11.96
C HIS A 336 4.90 1.10 -11.52
N ALA A 337 5.47 0.61 -10.42
CA ALA A 337 5.36 -0.81 -10.04
C ALA A 337 4.37 -1.09 -8.87
N GLY A 338 3.48 -0.12 -8.59
CA GLY A 338 2.57 -0.18 -7.45
C GLY A 338 3.15 0.44 -6.18
N LEU A 339 2.26 0.85 -5.27
CA LEU A 339 2.69 1.54 -4.05
C LEU A 339 1.70 1.31 -2.89
N PRO A 340 2.11 0.62 -1.81
CA PRO A 340 1.30 0.48 -0.60
C PRO A 340 0.99 1.83 0.05
N GLU A 341 -0.17 1.95 0.70
CA GLU A 341 -0.66 3.20 1.31
C GLU A 341 0.35 3.88 2.24
N LYS A 342 1.13 3.09 2.99
CA LYS A 342 2.16 3.60 3.91
C LYS A 342 3.24 4.47 3.24
N TYR A 343 3.39 4.37 1.91
CA TYR A 343 4.38 5.11 1.13
C TYR A 343 3.80 6.29 0.34
N HIS A 344 2.48 6.44 0.30
CA HIS A 344 1.84 7.53 -0.43
C HIS A 344 2.34 8.90 0.04
N GLY A 345 2.80 9.70 -0.89
CA GLY A 345 3.34 11.03 -0.64
C GLY A 345 4.66 11.06 0.15
N ARG A 346 5.27 9.93 0.48
CA ARG A 346 6.58 9.89 1.15
C ARG A 346 7.71 9.90 0.14
N THR A 347 8.89 10.35 0.59
CA THR A 347 10.04 10.54 -0.29
C THR A 347 11.30 9.97 0.38
N SER A 348 11.73 8.81 -0.08
CA SER A 348 12.99 8.18 0.33
C SER A 348 13.53 7.30 -0.79
N GLY A 349 14.77 6.87 -0.68
CA GLY A 349 15.36 5.89 -1.60
C GLY A 349 14.59 4.56 -1.56
N ARG A 350 14.07 4.14 -0.41
CA ARG A 350 13.25 2.95 -0.24
C ARG A 350 11.92 3.08 -0.97
N VAL A 351 11.21 4.20 -0.79
CA VAL A 351 9.95 4.48 -1.51
C VAL A 351 10.17 4.52 -3.01
N ARG A 352 11.24 5.21 -3.47
CA ARG A 352 11.60 5.23 -4.89
C ARG A 352 11.89 3.83 -5.43
N SER A 353 12.67 3.02 -4.70
CA SER A 353 12.96 1.65 -5.11
C SER A 353 11.70 0.81 -5.21
N HIS A 354 10.80 0.91 -4.23
CA HIS A 354 9.53 0.19 -4.24
C HIS A 354 8.63 0.63 -5.40
N ALA A 355 8.50 1.93 -5.63
CA ALA A 355 7.68 2.47 -6.73
C ALA A 355 8.20 2.05 -8.13
N LEU A 356 9.52 1.82 -8.28
CA LEU A 356 10.15 1.42 -9.55
C LEU A 356 10.17 -0.09 -9.80
N TYR A 357 10.28 -0.89 -8.75
CA TYR A 357 10.56 -2.33 -8.88
C TYR A 357 9.52 -3.21 -8.19
N GLY A 358 8.62 -2.62 -7.40
CA GLY A 358 7.72 -3.37 -6.53
C GLY A 358 8.47 -4.08 -5.40
N ASP A 359 7.79 -5.02 -4.78
CA ASP A 359 8.36 -5.92 -3.77
C ASP A 359 8.44 -7.33 -4.32
N THR A 360 9.51 -8.04 -3.99
CA THR A 360 9.77 -9.39 -4.49
C THR A 360 10.01 -10.35 -3.33
N THR A 361 9.68 -11.63 -3.53
CA THR A 361 9.91 -12.67 -2.52
C THR A 361 11.40 -13.00 -2.36
N GLY A 362 12.22 -12.59 -3.33
CA GLY A 362 13.64 -12.99 -3.45
C GLY A 362 13.84 -14.26 -4.25
N GLU A 363 12.77 -14.90 -4.70
CA GLU A 363 12.77 -16.08 -5.57
C GLU A 363 12.71 -15.67 -7.03
N THR A 364 13.09 -16.59 -7.92
CA THR A 364 12.93 -16.48 -9.37
C THR A 364 12.02 -17.60 -9.87
N ASP A 365 11.15 -17.27 -10.82
CA ASP A 365 10.29 -18.25 -11.47
C ASP A 365 11.06 -19.13 -12.48
N GLU A 366 10.37 -20.07 -13.10
CA GLU A 366 10.92 -20.98 -14.12
C GLU A 366 11.46 -20.26 -15.36
N PHE A 367 11.06 -19.00 -15.59
CA PHE A 367 11.52 -18.14 -16.68
C PHE A 367 12.70 -17.23 -16.26
N GLY A 368 13.18 -17.37 -15.01
CA GLY A 368 14.26 -16.54 -14.44
C GLY A 368 13.82 -15.12 -14.06
N LEU A 369 12.52 -14.86 -13.97
CA LEU A 369 11.97 -13.58 -13.54
C LEU A 369 11.74 -13.55 -12.02
N PRO A 370 11.91 -12.39 -11.35
CA PRO A 370 11.64 -12.27 -9.93
C PRO A 370 10.17 -12.54 -9.60
N VAL A 371 9.92 -13.40 -8.63
CA VAL A 371 8.57 -13.62 -8.08
C VAL A 371 8.17 -12.39 -7.25
N ARG A 372 7.01 -11.81 -7.56
CA ARG A 372 6.51 -10.60 -6.94
C ARG A 372 5.45 -10.90 -5.90
N TYR A 373 5.43 -10.09 -4.82
CA TYR A 373 4.31 -10.12 -3.89
C TYR A 373 3.04 -9.59 -4.58
N PRO A 374 1.89 -10.25 -4.40
CA PRO A 374 0.59 -9.79 -4.93
C PRO A 374 0.03 -8.63 -4.09
N TRP A 375 0.79 -7.55 -3.98
CA TRP A 375 0.50 -6.39 -3.12
C TRP A 375 -0.88 -5.77 -3.35
N ALA A 376 -1.40 -5.85 -4.58
CA ALA A 376 -2.72 -5.34 -4.95
C ALA A 376 -3.86 -6.08 -4.22
N GLU A 377 -3.69 -7.38 -4.00
CA GLU A 377 -4.63 -8.20 -3.22
C GLU A 377 -4.70 -7.75 -1.75
N ASP A 378 -3.58 -7.22 -1.26
CA ASP A 378 -3.42 -6.73 0.12
C ASP A 378 -3.73 -5.23 0.28
N TYR A 379 -3.95 -4.50 -0.80
CA TYR A 379 -4.20 -3.08 -0.74
C TYR A 379 -5.59 -2.76 -0.18
N ARG A 380 -5.66 -1.85 0.81
CA ARG A 380 -6.91 -1.40 1.46
C ARG A 380 -6.95 0.13 1.63
N GLY A 381 -6.08 0.84 0.92
CA GLY A 381 -6.05 2.29 0.96
C GLY A 381 -7.30 2.92 0.30
N ARG A 382 -7.58 4.15 0.68
CA ARG A 382 -8.71 4.92 0.11
C ARG A 382 -8.42 5.46 -1.28
N ALA A 383 -7.15 5.75 -1.57
CA ALA A 383 -6.74 6.24 -2.89
C ALA A 383 -6.80 5.10 -3.92
N ALA A 384 -7.24 5.39 -5.12
CA ALA A 384 -7.00 4.51 -6.25
C ALA A 384 -5.51 4.52 -6.60
N VAL A 385 -4.90 3.36 -6.82
CA VAL A 385 -3.50 3.25 -7.27
C VAL A 385 -3.46 2.72 -8.68
N VAL A 386 -2.92 3.52 -9.60
CA VAL A 386 -2.76 3.16 -11.02
C VAL A 386 -1.29 2.94 -11.30
N TYR A 387 -0.97 1.80 -11.91
CA TYR A 387 0.40 1.37 -12.11
C TYR A 387 0.57 0.50 -13.36
N GLY A 388 1.81 0.12 -13.69
CA GLY A 388 2.19 -0.75 -14.81
C GLY A 388 3.18 -1.83 -14.41
N HIS A 389 4.29 -1.98 -15.15
CA HIS A 389 5.47 -2.77 -14.83
C HIS A 389 5.34 -4.29 -14.97
N THR A 390 4.21 -4.87 -14.68
CA THR A 390 4.00 -6.32 -14.78
C THR A 390 2.88 -6.57 -15.78
N PRO A 391 3.22 -7.09 -16.98
CA PRO A 391 2.24 -7.28 -18.02
C PRO A 391 1.10 -8.19 -17.60
N VAL A 392 -0.13 -7.70 -17.80
CA VAL A 392 -1.37 -8.47 -17.61
C VAL A 392 -2.12 -8.56 -18.95
N PRO A 393 -2.78 -9.68 -19.27
CA PRO A 393 -3.51 -9.79 -20.54
C PRO A 393 -4.70 -8.84 -20.62
N ASN A 394 -5.35 -8.59 -19.50
CA ASN A 394 -6.47 -7.66 -19.37
C ASN A 394 -6.37 -6.91 -18.06
N THR A 395 -6.77 -5.63 -18.09
CA THR A 395 -6.85 -4.81 -16.89
C THR A 395 -8.09 -5.16 -16.08
N SER A 396 -7.93 -5.25 -14.77
CA SER A 396 -9.04 -5.39 -13.82
C SER A 396 -8.73 -4.64 -12.53
N TRP A 397 -9.77 -4.14 -11.90
CA TRP A 397 -9.65 -3.53 -10.58
C TRP A 397 -9.48 -4.63 -9.52
N ILE A 398 -8.34 -4.60 -8.82
CA ILE A 398 -8.10 -5.47 -7.65
C ILE A 398 -8.08 -4.56 -6.43
N ASN A 399 -9.09 -4.69 -5.57
CA ASN A 399 -9.33 -3.72 -4.51
C ASN A 399 -9.44 -2.29 -5.09
N ASN A 400 -8.70 -1.33 -4.67
CA ASN A 400 -8.70 0.01 -5.28
C ASN A 400 -7.41 0.24 -6.10
N THR A 401 -6.93 -0.78 -6.80
CA THR A 401 -5.73 -0.71 -7.64
C THR A 401 -5.99 -1.25 -9.04
N ILE A 402 -5.27 -0.76 -10.05
CA ILE A 402 -5.36 -1.24 -11.42
C ILE A 402 -4.00 -1.18 -12.11
N CYS A 403 -3.62 -2.27 -12.77
CA CYS A 403 -2.45 -2.35 -13.63
C CYS A 403 -2.83 -2.02 -15.07
N LEU A 404 -2.11 -1.09 -15.70
CA LEU A 404 -2.34 -0.68 -17.09
C LEU A 404 -1.29 -1.23 -18.07
N ASP A 405 -0.28 -1.94 -17.59
CA ASP A 405 0.66 -2.65 -18.50
C ASP A 405 -0.06 -3.85 -19.09
N THR A 406 -0.54 -3.70 -20.30
CA THR A 406 -1.21 -4.75 -21.07
C THR A 406 -0.34 -5.31 -22.19
N GLY A 407 0.98 -5.13 -22.04
CA GLY A 407 1.97 -5.79 -22.87
C GLY A 407 1.99 -5.32 -24.33
N ALA A 408 1.82 -4.04 -24.60
CA ALA A 408 1.83 -3.51 -25.98
C ALA A 408 3.05 -3.99 -26.78
N VAL A 409 4.24 -3.87 -26.22
CA VAL A 409 5.48 -4.30 -26.89
C VAL A 409 5.56 -5.82 -27.16
N PHE A 410 4.79 -6.61 -26.43
CA PHE A 410 4.69 -8.07 -26.53
C PHE A 410 3.53 -8.55 -27.42
N GLY A 411 2.90 -7.65 -28.18
CA GLY A 411 1.76 -7.97 -29.03
C GLY A 411 0.39 -7.94 -28.35
N GLY A 412 0.34 -7.45 -27.12
CA GLY A 412 -0.91 -7.18 -26.40
C GLY A 412 -1.59 -5.88 -26.86
N LYS A 413 -1.82 -4.98 -25.95
CA LYS A 413 -2.44 -3.66 -26.23
C LYS A 413 -1.82 -2.57 -25.38
N MET A 414 -1.92 -1.31 -25.81
CA MET A 414 -1.58 -0.14 -25.01
C MET A 414 -2.87 0.39 -24.40
N THR A 415 -2.92 0.49 -23.08
CA THR A 415 -4.14 0.81 -22.34
C THR A 415 -3.99 2.11 -21.56
N ALA A 416 -5.03 2.93 -21.58
CA ALA A 416 -5.18 4.10 -20.72
C ALA A 416 -6.44 4.01 -19.86
N LEU A 417 -6.38 4.63 -18.68
CA LEU A 417 -7.51 4.81 -17.78
C LEU A 417 -7.91 6.30 -17.76
N ARG A 418 -9.14 6.59 -18.07
CA ARG A 418 -9.75 7.91 -17.84
C ARG A 418 -10.16 8.07 -16.39
N TRP A 419 -9.74 9.15 -15.77
CA TRP A 419 -10.07 9.49 -14.39
C TRP A 419 -10.76 10.87 -14.33
N PRO A 420 -11.86 11.02 -13.58
CA PRO A 420 -12.44 10.11 -12.57
C PRO A 420 -13.44 9.08 -13.13
N GLU A 421 -13.70 9.04 -14.44
CA GLU A 421 -14.73 8.22 -15.08
C GLU A 421 -14.48 6.71 -14.92
N ARG A 422 -13.23 6.30 -14.68
CA ARG A 422 -12.75 4.90 -14.63
C ARG A 422 -12.99 4.14 -15.93
N GLU A 423 -13.06 4.84 -17.04
CA GLU A 423 -13.20 4.27 -18.39
C GLU A 423 -11.83 3.81 -18.90
N LEU A 424 -11.79 2.64 -19.52
CA LEU A 424 -10.59 2.10 -20.18
C LEU A 424 -10.66 2.38 -21.67
N VAL A 425 -9.55 2.88 -22.22
CA VAL A 425 -9.36 3.08 -23.66
C VAL A 425 -8.10 2.35 -24.05
N ASP A 426 -8.16 1.50 -25.06
CA ASP A 426 -6.99 0.74 -25.50
C ASP A 426 -6.78 0.77 -27.02
N VAL A 427 -5.58 0.41 -27.44
CA VAL A 427 -5.16 0.23 -28.83
C VAL A 427 -4.40 -1.08 -28.91
N PRO A 428 -4.80 -2.03 -29.79
CA PRO A 428 -4.03 -3.24 -30.00
C PRO A 428 -2.62 -2.91 -30.53
N ALA A 429 -1.64 -3.68 -30.13
CA ALA A 429 -0.30 -3.60 -30.71
C ALA A 429 -0.34 -3.92 -32.21
N GLU A 430 0.47 -3.24 -33.02
CA GLU A 430 0.58 -3.49 -34.47
C GLU A 430 1.15 -4.88 -34.73
N ARG A 431 2.04 -5.34 -33.86
CA ARG A 431 2.67 -6.66 -33.90
C ARG A 431 3.40 -6.97 -32.60
N VAL A 432 3.96 -8.16 -32.46
CA VAL A 432 4.95 -8.48 -31.42
C VAL A 432 6.25 -7.76 -31.81
N TRP A 433 6.63 -6.77 -31.00
CA TRP A 433 7.87 -6.02 -31.19
C TRP A 433 9.05 -6.68 -30.47
N TYR A 434 8.77 -7.34 -29.35
CA TYR A 434 9.75 -8.03 -28.53
C TYR A 434 9.14 -9.31 -27.96
N GLU A 435 9.84 -10.43 -28.06
CA GLU A 435 9.37 -11.70 -27.53
C GLU A 435 9.43 -11.68 -25.99
N PRO A 436 8.32 -11.91 -25.29
CA PRO A 436 8.31 -11.93 -23.84
C PRO A 436 9.06 -13.16 -23.29
N ALA A 437 9.85 -12.99 -22.23
CA ALA A 437 10.49 -14.11 -21.54
C ALA A 437 9.47 -15.12 -20.98
N ARG A 438 8.30 -14.62 -20.57
CA ARG A 438 7.14 -15.39 -20.15
C ARG A 438 5.99 -15.11 -21.11
N PRO A 439 5.33 -16.11 -21.67
CA PRO A 439 4.14 -15.89 -22.49
C PRO A 439 3.11 -15.02 -21.74
N LEU A 440 2.54 -14.03 -22.41
CA LEU A 440 1.39 -13.32 -21.87
C LEU A 440 0.30 -14.37 -21.68
N ALA A 441 -0.05 -14.65 -20.42
CA ALA A 441 -1.11 -15.59 -20.12
C ALA A 441 -2.39 -15.11 -20.81
N THR A 442 -2.96 -15.95 -21.65
CA THR A 442 -4.20 -15.65 -22.38
C THR A 442 -5.42 -15.63 -21.47
N GLU A 443 -5.24 -15.96 -20.18
CA GLU A 443 -6.29 -15.97 -19.17
C GLU A 443 -5.96 -15.00 -18.04
N ALA A 444 -6.91 -14.16 -17.69
CA ALA A 444 -6.83 -13.26 -16.55
C ALA A 444 -6.64 -14.05 -15.24
N PRO A 445 -5.83 -13.58 -14.27
CA PRO A 445 -5.89 -14.08 -12.91
C PRO A 445 -7.17 -13.54 -12.25
N GLY A 446 -8.31 -14.07 -12.62
CA GLY A 446 -9.61 -13.59 -12.13
C GLY A 446 -10.77 -14.52 -12.45
N GLY A 447 -10.55 -15.54 -13.24
CA GLY A 447 -11.57 -16.51 -13.57
C GLY A 447 -10.97 -17.89 -13.55
N ARG A 448 -10.90 -18.54 -12.40
CA ARG A 448 -10.70 -19.98 -12.32
C ARG A 448 -12.00 -20.73 -12.62
N GLU A 449 -12.72 -20.25 -13.60
CA GLU A 449 -13.90 -20.94 -14.09
C GLU A 449 -13.48 -22.31 -14.62
N GLY A 450 -13.92 -23.36 -13.93
CA GLY A 450 -13.78 -24.74 -14.37
C GLY A 450 -12.45 -25.46 -14.05
N ARG A 451 -11.49 -24.88 -13.36
CA ARG A 451 -10.26 -25.58 -12.96
C ARG A 451 -10.42 -26.32 -11.63
N PRO A 452 -9.91 -27.57 -11.52
CA PRO A 452 -9.77 -28.22 -10.22
C PRO A 452 -8.82 -27.44 -9.32
N LEU A 453 -8.85 -27.72 -8.02
CA LEU A 453 -7.95 -27.13 -7.03
C LEU A 453 -6.49 -27.35 -7.46
N ASP A 454 -5.73 -26.26 -7.60
CA ASP A 454 -4.32 -26.29 -7.91
C ASP A 454 -3.48 -26.19 -6.61
N LEU A 455 -2.30 -26.81 -6.62
CA LEU A 455 -1.35 -26.70 -5.53
C LEU A 455 -1.01 -25.23 -5.22
N ALA A 456 -0.93 -24.38 -6.24
CA ALA A 456 -0.71 -22.95 -6.08
C ALA A 456 -1.81 -22.23 -5.27
N ASP A 457 -3.00 -22.80 -5.14
CA ASP A 457 -4.11 -22.22 -4.36
C ASP A 457 -3.88 -22.30 -2.85
N VAL A 458 -3.10 -23.28 -2.42
CA VAL A 458 -2.87 -23.61 -1.00
C VAL A 458 -1.39 -23.68 -0.64
N HIS A 459 -0.50 -23.38 -1.60
CA HIS A 459 0.94 -23.34 -1.35
C HIS A 459 1.36 -22.00 -0.72
N GLY A 460 2.29 -22.05 0.23
CA GLY A 460 2.88 -20.90 0.88
C GLY A 460 1.98 -20.24 1.93
N ARG A 461 2.49 -19.15 2.50
CA ARG A 461 1.76 -18.33 3.47
C ARG A 461 0.66 -17.54 2.76
N ARG A 462 -0.58 -17.66 3.24
CA ARG A 462 -1.74 -16.94 2.73
C ARG A 462 -2.19 -15.86 3.70
N ILE A 463 -2.60 -14.72 3.15
CA ILE A 463 -3.24 -13.66 3.92
C ILE A 463 -4.67 -13.57 3.44
N VAL A 464 -5.60 -13.83 4.35
CA VAL A 464 -7.04 -13.71 4.11
C VAL A 464 -7.53 -12.46 4.80
N GLU A 465 -8.20 -11.58 4.06
CA GLU A 465 -8.86 -10.44 4.65
C GLU A 465 -10.32 -10.75 4.90
N THR A 466 -10.78 -10.38 6.08
CA THR A 466 -12.17 -10.54 6.45
C THR A 466 -12.82 -9.18 6.69
N ARG A 467 -14.14 -9.13 6.54
CA ARG A 467 -14.91 -7.89 6.70
C ARG A 467 -14.82 -7.30 8.11
N HIS A 468 -14.71 -8.15 9.12
CA HIS A 468 -14.80 -7.75 10.54
C HIS A 468 -13.51 -7.93 11.31
N MET A 469 -12.63 -8.80 10.84
CA MET A 469 -11.33 -9.01 11.43
C MET A 469 -10.29 -8.62 10.40
N ALA A 470 -9.38 -7.76 10.72
CA ALA A 470 -8.30 -7.35 9.84
C ALA A 470 -7.64 -8.57 9.11
N ARG A 471 -6.44 -8.57 8.78
CA ARG A 471 -5.76 -9.64 8.04
C ARG A 471 -5.57 -10.88 8.89
N LEU A 472 -6.04 -12.04 8.41
CA LEU A 472 -5.72 -13.35 8.96
C LEU A 472 -4.59 -13.97 8.15
N SER A 473 -3.47 -14.26 8.81
CA SER A 473 -2.35 -14.95 8.19
C SER A 473 -2.48 -16.46 8.38
N VAL A 474 -2.71 -17.19 7.29
CA VAL A 474 -2.63 -18.65 7.27
C VAL A 474 -1.18 -19.04 7.04
N ARG A 475 -0.59 -19.78 7.98
CA ARG A 475 0.78 -20.27 7.88
C ARG A 475 0.89 -21.35 6.80
N GLU A 476 2.06 -21.48 6.20
CA GLU A 476 2.32 -22.48 5.16
C GLU A 476 1.98 -23.90 5.61
N GLU A 477 2.33 -24.26 6.84
CA GLU A 477 2.03 -25.60 7.39
C GLU A 477 0.52 -25.86 7.46
N ASN A 478 -0.27 -24.84 7.81
CA ASN A 478 -1.72 -24.94 7.86
C ASN A 478 -2.33 -25.02 6.45
N ALA A 479 -1.77 -24.33 5.48
CA ALA A 479 -2.20 -24.39 4.09
C ALA A 479 -1.91 -25.78 3.50
N ALA A 480 -0.75 -26.37 3.76
CA ALA A 480 -0.40 -27.72 3.34
C ALA A 480 -1.31 -28.79 3.97
N ALA A 481 -1.63 -28.65 5.25
CA ALA A 481 -2.58 -29.55 5.93
C ALA A 481 -4.01 -29.43 5.35
N ALA A 482 -4.43 -28.20 5.01
CA ALA A 482 -5.72 -27.95 4.34
C ALA A 482 -5.76 -28.61 2.96
N LEU A 483 -4.68 -28.56 2.18
CA LEU A 483 -4.59 -29.22 0.88
C LEU A 483 -4.83 -30.72 1.00
N GLU A 484 -4.20 -31.38 1.99
CA GLU A 484 -4.39 -32.83 2.19
C GLU A 484 -5.85 -33.17 2.47
N VAL A 485 -6.52 -32.41 3.34
CA VAL A 485 -7.94 -32.62 3.66
C VAL A 485 -8.82 -32.35 2.44
N MET A 486 -8.59 -31.23 1.76
CA MET A 486 -9.42 -30.82 0.61
C MET A 486 -9.26 -31.76 -0.59
N SER A 487 -8.07 -32.27 -0.85
CA SER A 487 -7.82 -33.19 -1.97
C SER A 487 -8.38 -34.60 -1.75
N ARG A 488 -8.55 -35.03 -0.48
CA ARG A 488 -8.98 -36.40 -0.17
C ARG A 488 -10.42 -36.51 0.28
N PHE A 489 -10.95 -35.49 0.98
CA PHE A 489 -12.17 -35.63 1.75
C PHE A 489 -13.18 -34.51 1.53
N ALA A 490 -12.78 -33.37 0.99
CA ALA A 490 -13.67 -32.24 0.82
C ALA A 490 -14.47 -32.33 -0.49
N ILE A 491 -15.62 -31.66 -0.52
CA ILE A 491 -16.34 -31.34 -1.75
C ILE A 491 -15.51 -30.35 -2.57
N ASP A 492 -15.97 -30.03 -3.80
CA ASP A 492 -15.33 -29.00 -4.62
C ASP A 492 -15.16 -27.70 -3.81
N PRO A 493 -13.93 -27.17 -3.66
CA PRO A 493 -13.67 -25.98 -2.86
C PRO A 493 -14.45 -24.74 -3.29
N ARG A 494 -14.87 -24.66 -4.53
CA ARG A 494 -15.68 -23.55 -5.05
C ARG A 494 -17.09 -23.52 -4.47
N LEU A 495 -17.60 -24.69 -4.04
CA LEU A 495 -18.90 -24.85 -3.39
C LEU A 495 -18.79 -24.95 -1.85
N LEU A 496 -17.55 -24.93 -1.32
CA LEU A 496 -17.31 -25.03 0.11
C LEU A 496 -17.55 -23.68 0.80
N ALA A 497 -18.55 -23.64 1.66
CA ALA A 497 -18.83 -22.47 2.49
C ALA A 497 -18.68 -22.80 3.98
N TYR A 498 -17.96 -21.96 4.71
CA TYR A 498 -17.85 -22.06 6.15
C TYR A 498 -18.90 -21.18 6.82
N LEU A 499 -19.77 -21.81 7.60
CA LEU A 499 -20.70 -21.12 8.49
C LEU A 499 -20.22 -21.29 9.94
N PRO A 500 -19.98 -20.19 10.68
CA PRO A 500 -19.66 -20.28 12.09
C PRO A 500 -20.83 -20.87 12.88
N PRO A 501 -20.60 -21.34 14.12
CA PRO A 501 -21.69 -21.70 15.01
C PRO A 501 -22.62 -20.51 15.22
N THR A 502 -23.93 -20.79 15.33
CA THR A 502 -24.96 -19.75 15.51
C THR A 502 -24.85 -19.04 16.86
N MET A 503 -24.22 -19.66 17.85
CA MET A 503 -23.91 -19.03 19.14
C MET A 503 -22.60 -19.57 19.70
N ALA A 504 -21.92 -18.77 20.50
CA ALA A 504 -20.77 -19.20 21.28
C ALA A 504 -21.23 -20.05 22.48
N PRO A 505 -20.35 -20.94 23.00
CA PRO A 505 -20.62 -21.59 24.28
C PRO A 505 -20.83 -20.55 25.39
N THR A 506 -21.81 -20.79 26.24
CA THR A 506 -22.05 -19.94 27.42
C THR A 506 -21.01 -20.17 28.50
N ALA A 507 -20.89 -19.22 29.43
CA ALA A 507 -20.11 -19.44 30.66
C ALA A 507 -20.72 -20.56 31.51
N THR A 508 -19.90 -21.18 32.34
CA THR A 508 -20.35 -22.14 33.33
C THR A 508 -21.38 -21.51 34.26
N SER A 509 -22.48 -22.20 34.50
CA SER A 509 -23.57 -21.71 35.35
C SER A 509 -23.12 -21.40 36.78
N GLY A 510 -23.59 -20.28 37.31
CA GLY A 510 -23.51 -19.97 38.74
C GLY A 510 -24.60 -20.63 39.57
N GLU A 511 -25.60 -21.27 38.94
CA GLU A 511 -26.68 -21.99 39.63
C GLU A 511 -26.25 -23.37 40.12
N GLU A 512 -26.54 -23.66 41.38
CA GLU A 512 -26.18 -24.92 41.98
C GLU A 512 -26.86 -26.11 41.27
N GLY A 513 -26.08 -27.12 40.91
CA GLY A 513 -26.57 -28.31 40.21
C GLY A 513 -26.62 -28.24 38.70
N TYR A 514 -26.27 -27.12 38.09
CA TYR A 514 -26.21 -26.97 36.64
C TYR A 514 -24.80 -26.61 36.15
N LEU A 515 -24.33 -27.29 35.13
CA LEU A 515 -23.10 -26.89 34.40
C LEU A 515 -23.37 -25.75 33.43
N GLU A 516 -24.53 -25.75 32.80
CA GLU A 516 -25.00 -24.74 31.86
C GLU A 516 -26.42 -24.33 32.24
N HIS A 517 -26.70 -23.01 32.18
CA HIS A 517 -28.02 -22.46 32.41
C HIS A 517 -28.28 -21.29 31.45
N PRO A 518 -29.51 -21.14 30.92
CA PRO A 518 -29.81 -20.06 29.97
C PRO A 518 -29.57 -18.65 30.50
N ALA A 519 -29.57 -18.48 31.83
CA ALA A 519 -29.34 -17.17 32.45
C ALA A 519 -28.01 -16.54 32.04
N GLU A 520 -26.93 -17.35 31.92
CA GLU A 520 -25.61 -16.88 31.50
C GLU A 520 -25.62 -16.42 30.03
N ALA A 521 -26.31 -17.14 29.13
CA ALA A 521 -26.47 -16.72 27.75
C ALA A 521 -27.21 -15.38 27.65
N PHE A 522 -28.32 -15.23 28.39
CA PHE A 522 -29.07 -13.97 28.40
C PHE A 522 -28.27 -12.83 29.03
N ALA A 523 -27.46 -13.09 30.06
CA ALA A 523 -26.60 -12.09 30.66
C ALA A 523 -25.55 -11.61 29.67
N GLN A 524 -24.90 -12.51 28.97
CA GLN A 524 -23.91 -12.19 27.95
C GLN A 524 -24.51 -11.35 26.81
N TYR A 525 -25.66 -11.75 26.26
CA TYR A 525 -26.30 -10.99 25.18
C TYR A 525 -26.73 -9.59 25.62
N ARG A 526 -27.14 -9.40 26.90
CA ARG A 526 -27.45 -8.08 27.44
C ARG A 526 -26.20 -7.22 27.56
N GLU A 527 -25.08 -7.81 28.01
CA GLU A 527 -23.79 -7.11 28.11
C GLU A 527 -23.28 -6.69 26.73
N ASP A 528 -23.45 -7.54 25.72
CA ASP A 528 -23.13 -7.27 24.32
C ASP A 528 -24.10 -6.27 23.65
N GLY A 529 -25.11 -5.79 24.36
CA GLY A 529 -26.09 -4.82 23.85
C GLY A 529 -27.11 -5.40 22.87
N VAL A 530 -27.29 -6.72 22.83
CA VAL A 530 -28.27 -7.37 21.98
C VAL A 530 -29.67 -7.16 22.53
N ALA A 531 -30.51 -6.43 21.78
CA ALA A 531 -31.86 -6.02 22.22
C ALA A 531 -32.88 -7.16 22.10
N GLN A 532 -32.68 -8.09 21.18
CA GLN A 532 -33.62 -9.19 20.90
C GLN A 532 -32.86 -10.46 20.59
N VAL A 533 -33.26 -11.57 21.20
CA VAL A 533 -32.74 -12.92 20.92
C VAL A 533 -33.87 -13.83 20.47
N VAL A 534 -33.56 -14.78 19.60
CA VAL A 534 -34.48 -15.85 19.16
C VAL A 534 -34.08 -17.12 19.90
N CYS A 535 -35.05 -17.75 20.54
CA CYS A 535 -34.87 -19.04 21.21
C CYS A 535 -35.50 -20.13 20.34
N GLU A 536 -34.70 -21.11 19.98
CA GLU A 536 -35.14 -22.24 19.15
C GLU A 536 -34.92 -23.56 19.90
N GLU A 537 -35.79 -24.54 19.65
CA GLU A 537 -35.61 -25.90 20.13
C GLU A 537 -34.38 -26.52 19.41
N LYS A 538 -33.40 -26.97 20.18
CA LYS A 538 -32.22 -27.62 19.62
C LYS A 538 -32.52 -29.06 19.26
N HIS A 539 -32.63 -29.32 17.97
CA HIS A 539 -32.79 -30.68 17.47
C HIS A 539 -31.46 -31.44 17.48
N MET A 540 -31.54 -32.73 17.81
CA MET A 540 -30.38 -33.65 17.87
C MET A 540 -30.22 -34.36 16.53
N GLY A 541 -29.74 -33.65 15.53
CA GLY A 541 -29.45 -34.19 14.21
C GLY A 541 -27.96 -34.13 13.88
N SER A 542 -27.65 -34.12 12.60
CA SER A 542 -26.31 -33.87 12.08
C SER A 542 -26.32 -32.55 11.32
N ARG A 543 -25.48 -31.59 11.76
CA ARG A 543 -25.38 -30.31 11.09
C ARG A 543 -24.94 -30.47 9.64
N ALA A 544 -25.66 -29.89 8.74
CA ALA A 544 -25.42 -29.86 7.31
C ALA A 544 -25.43 -28.44 6.79
N VAL A 545 -24.49 -28.14 5.92
CA VAL A 545 -24.45 -26.90 5.16
C VAL A 545 -24.88 -27.23 3.74
N ALA A 546 -26.00 -26.63 3.30
CA ALA A 546 -26.53 -26.81 1.97
C ALA A 546 -26.41 -25.52 1.17
N LEU A 547 -25.60 -25.54 0.12
CA LEU A 547 -25.55 -24.50 -0.90
C LEU A 547 -26.50 -24.95 -2.02
N VAL A 548 -27.53 -24.16 -2.32
CA VAL A 548 -28.55 -24.47 -3.30
C VAL A 548 -28.61 -23.36 -4.33
N CYS A 549 -28.36 -23.67 -5.60
CA CYS A 549 -28.53 -22.74 -6.71
C CYS A 549 -29.88 -23.01 -7.40
N ARG A 550 -30.49 -21.99 -7.99
CA ARG A 550 -31.74 -22.09 -8.72
C ARG A 550 -31.65 -23.09 -9.87
N ASP A 551 -30.50 -23.13 -10.56
CA ASP A 551 -30.19 -24.03 -11.66
C ASP A 551 -28.67 -24.16 -11.82
N ALA A 552 -28.21 -25.04 -12.75
CA ALA A 552 -26.79 -25.22 -13.02
C ALA A 552 -26.13 -24.00 -13.68
N ALA A 553 -26.89 -23.17 -14.39
CA ALA A 553 -26.38 -21.93 -14.96
C ALA A 553 -26.04 -20.92 -13.86
N ALA A 554 -26.89 -20.76 -12.86
CA ALA A 554 -26.61 -19.95 -11.68
C ALA A 554 -25.38 -20.47 -10.90
N ALA A 555 -25.23 -21.78 -10.79
CA ALA A 555 -24.05 -22.38 -10.14
C ALA A 555 -22.76 -22.10 -10.94
N ALA A 556 -22.82 -22.19 -12.26
CA ALA A 556 -21.70 -21.86 -13.13
C ALA A 556 -21.31 -20.36 -13.03
N GLU A 557 -22.30 -19.47 -13.09
CA GLU A 557 -22.08 -18.01 -13.02
C GLU A 557 -21.51 -17.57 -11.66
N ARG A 558 -22.08 -18.10 -10.56
CA ARG A 558 -21.73 -17.64 -9.20
C ARG A 558 -20.49 -18.31 -8.63
N PHE A 559 -20.29 -19.58 -8.95
CA PHE A 559 -19.24 -20.40 -8.31
C PHE A 559 -18.24 -20.99 -9.30
N GLY A 560 -18.41 -20.77 -10.62
CA GLY A 560 -17.51 -21.29 -11.64
C GLY A 560 -17.53 -22.81 -11.74
N VAL A 561 -18.63 -23.51 -11.42
CA VAL A 561 -18.75 -24.97 -11.46
C VAL A 561 -19.65 -25.41 -12.62
N GLY A 562 -19.28 -26.51 -13.29
CA GLY A 562 -20.02 -26.96 -14.47
C GLY A 562 -19.68 -26.16 -15.74
N ASN A 563 -20.60 -26.14 -16.70
CA ASN A 563 -20.44 -25.41 -17.96
C ASN A 563 -21.64 -24.47 -18.20
N GLN A 564 -21.48 -23.53 -19.12
CA GLN A 564 -22.54 -22.57 -19.47
C GLN A 564 -23.72 -23.21 -20.21
N SER A 565 -23.62 -24.46 -20.66
CA SER A 565 -24.70 -25.21 -21.28
C SER A 565 -25.69 -25.78 -20.27
N GLY A 566 -25.54 -25.51 -18.99
CA GLY A 566 -26.45 -25.97 -17.95
C GLY A 566 -26.19 -27.40 -17.46
N GLU A 567 -25.04 -27.97 -17.79
CA GLU A 567 -24.58 -29.24 -17.26
C GLU A 567 -23.58 -29.00 -16.12
N GLY A 568 -23.87 -29.55 -14.96
CA GLY A 568 -23.01 -29.44 -13.79
C GLY A 568 -23.77 -29.49 -12.48
N PRO A 569 -23.09 -29.41 -11.35
CA PRO A 569 -23.70 -29.41 -10.04
C PRO A 569 -24.61 -28.18 -9.84
N THR A 570 -25.72 -28.38 -9.16
CA THR A 570 -26.66 -27.32 -8.84
C THR A 570 -26.52 -26.82 -7.38
N GLY A 571 -25.45 -27.22 -6.72
CA GLY A 571 -25.17 -26.90 -5.34
C GLY A 571 -24.31 -27.96 -4.66
N ALA A 572 -24.26 -27.92 -3.35
CA ALA A 572 -23.53 -28.87 -2.53
C ALA A 572 -24.21 -29.07 -1.17
N LEU A 573 -24.06 -30.27 -0.63
CA LEU A 573 -24.47 -30.61 0.74
C LEU A 573 -23.25 -31.18 1.47
N HIS A 574 -22.79 -30.49 2.49
CA HIS A 574 -21.58 -30.89 3.17
C HIS A 574 -21.67 -30.76 4.70
N THR A 575 -20.76 -31.42 5.38
CA THR A 575 -20.60 -31.31 6.82
C THR A 575 -19.87 -30.01 7.19
N ARG A 576 -19.85 -29.64 8.47
CA ARG A 576 -19.11 -28.49 8.99
C ARG A 576 -17.62 -28.46 8.54
N THR A 577 -17.04 -29.64 8.33
CA THR A 577 -15.62 -29.79 7.96
C THR A 577 -15.40 -29.93 6.45
N GLY A 578 -16.42 -29.70 5.63
CA GLY A 578 -16.33 -29.69 4.15
C GLY A 578 -16.39 -31.06 3.50
N ARG A 579 -16.63 -32.14 4.23
CA ARG A 579 -16.85 -33.47 3.64
C ARG A 579 -18.23 -33.58 3.03
N PRO A 580 -18.43 -34.37 1.96
CA PRO A 580 -19.76 -34.71 1.48
C PRO A 580 -20.61 -35.20 2.64
N PHE A 581 -21.88 -34.80 2.65
CA PHE A 581 -22.79 -35.26 3.71
C PHE A 581 -23.19 -36.73 3.53
N PHE A 582 -23.45 -37.14 2.30
CA PHE A 582 -23.74 -38.53 1.90
C PHE A 582 -22.58 -39.05 1.04
N ASP A 583 -22.30 -40.36 1.16
CA ASP A 583 -21.35 -41.05 0.32
C ASP A 583 -21.89 -41.27 -1.11
N ASP A 584 -23.21 -41.30 -1.26
CA ASP A 584 -23.90 -41.46 -2.54
C ASP A 584 -24.29 -40.09 -3.13
N PRO A 585 -23.70 -39.68 -4.27
CA PRO A 585 -24.00 -38.41 -4.93
C PRO A 585 -25.50 -38.32 -5.34
N ALA A 586 -26.16 -39.43 -5.68
CA ALA A 586 -27.56 -39.41 -6.09
C ALA A 586 -28.48 -38.98 -4.94
N VAL A 587 -28.18 -39.39 -3.72
CA VAL A 587 -28.90 -38.94 -2.52
C VAL A 587 -28.70 -37.43 -2.28
N THR A 588 -27.49 -36.95 -2.49
CA THR A 588 -27.17 -35.52 -2.39
C THR A 588 -27.99 -34.71 -3.39
N GLU A 589 -28.00 -35.12 -4.65
CA GLU A 589 -28.78 -34.45 -5.70
C GLU A 589 -30.31 -34.48 -5.42
N GLU A 590 -30.83 -35.60 -4.93
CA GLU A 590 -32.24 -35.68 -4.55
C GLU A 590 -32.59 -34.69 -3.43
N VAL A 591 -31.74 -34.55 -2.41
CA VAL A 591 -31.94 -33.59 -1.33
C VAL A 591 -31.87 -32.16 -1.84
N LEU A 592 -30.89 -31.83 -2.67
CA LEU A 592 -30.77 -30.51 -3.26
C LEU A 592 -31.97 -30.17 -4.16
N ASP A 593 -32.48 -31.13 -4.93
CA ASP A 593 -33.65 -30.95 -5.79
C ASP A 593 -34.91 -30.68 -4.98
N ARG A 594 -35.11 -31.40 -3.87
CA ARG A 594 -36.21 -31.15 -2.93
C ARG A 594 -36.15 -29.78 -2.30
N LEU A 595 -34.92 -29.35 -1.88
CA LEU A 595 -34.71 -28.00 -1.32
C LEU A 595 -35.00 -26.92 -2.36
N ARG A 596 -34.50 -27.08 -3.58
CA ARG A 596 -34.75 -26.16 -4.69
C ARG A 596 -36.23 -26.03 -5.02
N THR A 597 -36.91 -27.16 -5.06
CA THR A 597 -38.37 -27.19 -5.28
C THR A 597 -39.12 -26.45 -4.17
N ALA A 598 -38.75 -26.65 -2.91
CA ALA A 598 -39.35 -25.95 -1.78
C ALA A 598 -39.08 -24.44 -1.81
N VAL A 599 -37.84 -24.03 -2.09
CA VAL A 599 -37.45 -22.61 -2.22
C VAL A 599 -38.23 -21.94 -3.36
N THR A 600 -38.36 -22.63 -4.49
CA THR A 600 -39.12 -22.14 -5.65
C THR A 600 -40.63 -22.02 -5.33
N ALA A 601 -41.21 -23.02 -4.70
CA ALA A 601 -42.61 -23.00 -4.30
C ALA A 601 -42.93 -21.91 -3.27
N ALA A 602 -41.97 -21.61 -2.39
CA ALA A 602 -42.07 -20.52 -1.41
C ALA A 602 -41.84 -19.13 -2.01
N GLY A 603 -41.42 -19.02 -3.27
CA GLY A 603 -41.14 -17.74 -3.93
C GLY A 603 -39.88 -17.03 -3.44
N LEU A 604 -38.99 -17.70 -2.69
CA LEU A 604 -37.85 -17.10 -2.02
C LEU A 604 -36.79 -16.54 -2.99
N TRP A 605 -36.69 -17.06 -4.21
CA TRP A 605 -35.80 -16.50 -5.22
C TRP A 605 -36.11 -15.03 -5.54
N ALA A 606 -37.39 -14.71 -5.66
CA ALA A 606 -37.87 -13.36 -5.94
C ALA A 606 -37.90 -12.49 -4.67
N GLU A 607 -38.31 -13.06 -3.54
CA GLU A 607 -38.38 -12.33 -2.26
C GLU A 607 -37.02 -11.84 -1.79
N LEU A 608 -35.98 -12.69 -1.95
CA LEU A 608 -34.60 -12.38 -1.52
C LEU A 608 -33.75 -11.81 -2.64
N ASP A 609 -34.29 -11.62 -3.84
CA ASP A 609 -33.58 -11.14 -5.03
C ASP A 609 -32.25 -11.89 -5.26
N THR A 610 -32.34 -13.24 -5.28
CA THR A 610 -31.16 -14.11 -5.40
C THR A 610 -31.44 -15.32 -6.26
N ASP A 611 -30.40 -15.92 -6.81
CA ASP A 611 -30.40 -17.16 -7.57
C ASP A 611 -29.70 -18.33 -6.85
N TRP A 612 -29.26 -18.10 -5.61
CA TRP A 612 -28.64 -19.11 -4.75
C TRP A 612 -28.90 -18.82 -3.26
N LEU A 613 -28.86 -19.86 -2.45
CA LEU A 613 -29.04 -19.79 -1.00
C LEU A 613 -27.99 -20.66 -0.30
N LEU A 614 -27.53 -20.21 0.85
CA LEU A 614 -26.72 -21.00 1.77
C LEU A 614 -27.56 -21.28 3.03
N LEU A 615 -27.82 -22.55 3.30
CA LEU A 615 -28.67 -22.99 4.40
C LEU A 615 -27.81 -23.67 5.47
N ASP A 616 -27.95 -23.22 6.72
CA ASP A 616 -27.46 -23.94 7.90
C ASP A 616 -28.59 -24.80 8.44
N ALA A 617 -28.46 -26.11 8.36
CA ALA A 617 -29.52 -27.06 8.63
C ALA A 617 -29.05 -28.20 9.54
N GLU A 618 -30.02 -28.83 10.17
CA GLU A 618 -29.82 -30.04 10.94
C GLU A 618 -30.57 -31.19 10.26
N LEU A 619 -29.84 -32.22 9.81
CA LEU A 619 -30.45 -33.41 9.22
C LEU A 619 -30.73 -34.46 10.27
N MET A 620 -31.96 -34.87 10.35
CA MET A 620 -32.48 -35.86 11.30
C MET A 620 -32.68 -37.24 10.63
N PRO A 621 -32.51 -38.36 11.33
CA PRO A 621 -32.02 -38.47 12.71
C PRO A 621 -30.50 -38.39 12.79
N TRP A 622 -29.98 -38.11 13.99
CA TRP A 622 -28.52 -38.07 14.24
C TRP A 622 -27.79 -39.33 13.79
N SER A 623 -28.43 -40.50 13.96
CA SER A 623 -27.89 -41.81 13.56
C SER A 623 -27.69 -41.98 12.06
N LEU A 624 -28.23 -41.10 11.22
CA LEU A 624 -28.13 -41.17 9.76
C LEU A 624 -26.64 -41.15 9.31
N LYS A 625 -25.85 -40.29 9.92
CA LYS A 625 -24.43 -40.15 9.64
C LYS A 625 -23.56 -41.19 10.35
N ALA A 626 -24.01 -41.67 11.49
CA ALA A 626 -23.31 -42.62 12.32
C ALA A 626 -23.70 -44.10 12.01
N THR A 627 -24.57 -44.37 11.04
CA THR A 627 -25.09 -45.72 10.73
C THR A 627 -23.97 -46.74 10.50
N GLY A 628 -22.93 -46.38 9.76
CA GLY A 628 -21.74 -47.24 9.55
C GLY A 628 -21.04 -47.54 10.86
N LEU A 629 -20.77 -46.53 11.66
CA LEU A 629 -20.10 -46.62 12.96
C LEU A 629 -20.96 -47.45 13.95
N LEU A 630 -22.25 -47.21 13.98
CA LEU A 630 -23.18 -47.97 14.82
C LEU A 630 -23.20 -49.46 14.47
N ARG A 631 -23.26 -49.79 13.17
CA ARG A 631 -23.29 -51.18 12.69
C ARG A 631 -21.97 -51.89 12.86
N THR A 632 -20.86 -51.27 12.58
CA THR A 632 -19.53 -51.93 12.54
C THR A 632 -18.83 -51.96 13.90
N GLN A 633 -19.06 -50.97 14.74
CA GLN A 633 -18.39 -50.85 16.03
C GLN A 633 -19.32 -50.99 17.24
N TYR A 634 -20.28 -50.08 17.39
CA TYR A 634 -21.10 -50.02 18.58
C TYR A 634 -22.06 -51.22 18.71
N ALA A 635 -22.67 -51.66 17.62
CA ALA A 635 -23.58 -52.84 17.66
C ALA A 635 -22.83 -54.12 18.04
N ALA A 636 -21.60 -54.28 17.53
CA ALA A 636 -20.75 -55.42 17.88
C ALA A 636 -20.33 -55.39 19.36
N VAL A 637 -19.89 -54.20 19.85
CA VAL A 637 -19.54 -54.01 21.25
C VAL A 637 -20.75 -54.17 22.18
N GLY A 638 -21.91 -53.63 21.80
CA GLY A 638 -23.14 -53.79 22.55
C GLY A 638 -23.61 -55.24 22.65
N ALA A 639 -23.51 -56.00 21.55
CA ALA A 639 -23.83 -57.43 21.52
C ALA A 639 -22.87 -58.25 22.39
N ALA A 640 -21.56 -57.94 22.32
CA ALA A 640 -20.55 -58.59 23.14
C ALA A 640 -20.75 -58.29 24.65
N ALA A 641 -21.02 -57.02 24.99
CA ALA A 641 -21.32 -56.62 26.37
C ALA A 641 -22.58 -57.28 26.90
N GLY A 642 -23.67 -57.32 26.13
CA GLY A 642 -24.91 -58.00 26.49
C GLY A 642 -24.76 -59.52 26.67
N ALA A 643 -23.82 -60.16 25.96
CA ALA A 643 -23.48 -61.56 26.16
C ALA A 643 -22.56 -61.80 27.36
N ALA A 644 -21.73 -60.85 27.72
CA ALA A 644 -20.75 -60.98 28.84
C ALA A 644 -21.32 -60.59 30.21
N PHE A 645 -22.35 -59.72 30.21
CA PHE A 645 -23.00 -59.23 31.44
C PHE A 645 -24.51 -59.46 31.34
N PRO A 646 -25.02 -60.66 31.72
CA PRO A 646 -26.40 -61.02 31.67
C PRO A 646 -27.30 -60.22 32.63
#